data_db602d389f195f79fbd8d18d94723c12
#
_entry.id   db602d389f195f79fbd8d18d94723c12
#
_cell.length_a   1.000
_cell.length_b   1.000
_cell.length_c   1.000
_cell.angle_alpha   90.00
_cell.angle_beta   90.00
_cell.angle_gamma   90.00
#
_symmetry.space_group_name_H-M   'P 1'
#
loop_
_entity.id
_entity.type
_entity.pdbx_description
1 polymer ?
#
loop_
_entity_poly.entity_id
_entity_poly.type
_entity_poly.pdbx_seq_one_letter_code
_entity_poly.pdbx_strand_id
1 'polypeptide(L)'
;MSAHRGAIQNSGFQTSVDIARQQPFAVAPLAGQKRPPSGALDEETNNPSSHAINGTSRQNLPTGQGLDFNRPQVHLPKSRLIASEICTVSGSEKEQKPRPDDPSKSQGSLQSLNDPRFGLPPALVANFAAAGVTSIYQWQASCLLGEGLLKGKRHLIYTAPTGGGKSLVADVLMLKRIIENPTRKAILVLPYVALVQEKLKWLRRIVQDVEKFAVDDGDPDPSHHRWRRMQKSIRISGFFGGSKTTASWDDTDIAVCTIEKANSLINTAIEECSIGELGAVVLDELHMLDDEHRGYLLELMVTKLLLLQQDIQIIGMSATISNTELLADWINARYFVSTYRPVPVDEYLIYDNAIYPAATSRQLFQTMSKLTTTGGPFLSEAVPPQRTIKPSAFRELSNPMSNAMVAMAIDTVTAGYGALVFCGSRVACQVQAALISEAMPDPATLGAEDLGKRLDLLAELRSLPSGLDPALEKTLIKGVGFHNAGMTTEEREAIAQAYDQGVLKVLVATCSLAAGVNLPARRVIINGARMGRELVGPAMLRQMCGRAGRKGKDEAGETYLIVGKSDLQAVCDLLEADMPAIESCLAPEKRGLKRALLEAIATGLVSGVAAIKEYVKCTLLYRTVDKKLSYSIMDSALQELAEEKLIQLNEDESYVATQLGQAVVASAFAPDDGLFVYEELKRALQAFVMDGDMHVFYMFTPLQAAAQTQIDWPTFRDLLDTLDDSGIRALQFVGVNPGFVNSMVQSGASLKEDTPEQVTQARIYRRAYTAFQLRDLSNEVPLPVISSRYKIPRGTIQTLAQQCHGFAAGIVKFCQRMGWGMLAAVLDHMRDRLEAGARADLLEMAQVTYVKGWTARLLRDNGFRNLRALAEADPKDIVPVLKMVNPRKTQRNQLHPTEAERYAGKLLAKAEIIVASANKIWEREMQVELDE
;
A
#
# COMPACT_ATOMS: atom_id res chain seq x y z
N MET A 1 41.65 -58.12 -14.54
CA MET A 1 41.60 -59.30 -13.69
C MET A 1 40.24 -59.25 -13.02
N SER A 2 39.37 -60.02 -13.62
CA SER A 2 38.51 -61.12 -13.15
C SER A 2 37.60 -60.73 -11.97
N ALA A 3 36.35 -60.56 -12.17
CA ALA A 3 35.22 -61.48 -12.35
C ALA A 3 34.80 -62.15 -11.04
N HIS A 4 33.56 -61.89 -10.61
CA HIS A 4 32.56 -62.93 -10.47
C HIS A 4 31.13 -62.42 -10.33
N ARG A 5 30.32 -63.01 -11.16
CA ARG A 5 28.84 -62.96 -11.25
C ARG A 5 28.21 -63.71 -10.05
N GLY A 6 26.99 -63.32 -9.75
CA GLY A 6 26.03 -64.11 -9.00
C GLY A 6 24.63 -63.60 -9.17
N ALA A 7 23.88 -64.16 -10.11
CA ALA A 7 22.41 -63.96 -10.31
C ALA A 7 21.64 -65.00 -9.55
N ILE A 8 20.48 -64.69 -9.00
CA ILE A 8 19.33 -65.58 -8.74
C ILE A 8 18.10 -64.66 -8.65
N GLN A 9 17.26 -64.63 -9.63
CA GLN A 9 15.96 -65.27 -9.93
C GLN A 9 14.77 -64.95 -8.98
N ASN A 10 13.86 -64.26 -9.61
CA ASN A 10 12.40 -64.33 -9.62
C ASN A 10 11.63 -65.14 -8.56
N SER A 11 10.61 -64.51 -8.00
CA SER A 11 9.27 -65.08 -8.02
C SER A 11 8.21 -64.00 -7.77
N GLY A 12 7.29 -63.86 -8.71
CA GLY A 12 6.14 -63.01 -8.64
C GLY A 12 5.00 -63.62 -7.83
N PHE A 13 4.13 -62.80 -7.36
CA PHE A 13 2.74 -63.12 -7.09
C PHE A 13 1.84 -61.93 -7.45
N GLN A 14 1.02 -62.14 -8.48
CA GLN A 14 -0.21 -61.42 -8.76
C GLN A 14 -1.27 -61.99 -7.81
N THR A 15 -2.08 -61.12 -7.23
CA THR A 15 -3.50 -61.37 -6.98
C THR A 15 -4.26 -60.09 -7.05
N SER A 16 -5.09 -60.00 -8.04
CA SER A 16 -6.27 -59.21 -8.19
C SER A 16 -7.34 -59.61 -7.15
N VAL A 17 -8.17 -58.70 -6.65
CA VAL A 17 -9.57 -58.88 -6.27
C VAL A 17 -10.18 -57.48 -6.00
N ASP A 18 -11.02 -57.06 -6.83
CA ASP A 18 -12.47 -56.83 -6.81
C ASP A 18 -13.03 -55.65 -6.00
N ILE A 19 -13.74 -54.88 -6.77
CA ILE A 19 -14.69 -53.81 -6.52
C ILE A 19 -15.86 -54.31 -5.61
N ALA A 20 -16.13 -53.56 -4.56
CA ALA A 20 -17.49 -53.59 -3.97
C ALA A 20 -17.93 -52.17 -3.61
N ARG A 21 -18.94 -51.72 -4.37
CA ARG A 21 -19.83 -50.60 -4.03
C ARG A 21 -20.59 -50.94 -2.74
N GLN A 22 -20.68 -50.00 -1.81
CA GLN A 22 -21.85 -49.91 -0.92
C GLN A 22 -22.21 -48.44 -0.66
N GLN A 23 -23.46 -48.15 -0.88
CA GLN A 23 -24.18 -46.91 -0.63
C GLN A 23 -24.68 -46.84 0.82
N PRO A 24 -25.31 -45.72 1.25
CA PRO A 24 -25.15 -45.11 2.55
C PRO A 24 -26.21 -45.56 3.56
N PHE A 25 -25.86 -45.57 4.82
CA PHE A 25 -26.81 -45.70 5.92
C PHE A 25 -27.28 -44.34 6.42
N ALA A 26 -28.62 -44.20 6.34
CA ALA A 26 -29.37 -43.17 7.03
C ALA A 26 -29.43 -43.47 8.52
N VAL A 27 -29.24 -42.49 9.36
CA VAL A 27 -29.60 -42.56 10.77
C VAL A 27 -30.60 -41.48 11.08
N ALA A 28 -31.77 -41.95 11.52
CA ALA A 28 -32.91 -41.17 11.97
C ALA A 28 -32.70 -40.59 13.37
N PRO A 29 -33.51 -39.59 13.78
CA PRO A 29 -33.25 -38.76 14.95
C PRO A 29 -33.82 -39.36 16.22
N LEU A 30 -33.13 -39.18 17.34
CA LEU A 30 -33.68 -39.47 18.67
C LEU A 30 -34.16 -38.17 19.32
N ALA A 31 -35.40 -38.20 19.71
CA ALA A 31 -36.18 -37.16 20.32
C ALA A 31 -35.87 -36.99 21.84
N GLY A 32 -35.88 -35.77 22.30
CA GLY A 32 -36.63 -35.37 23.47
C GLY A 32 -36.10 -35.64 24.84
N GLN A 33 -35.70 -34.57 25.54
CA GLN A 33 -36.18 -34.42 26.92
C GLN A 33 -36.30 -32.94 27.33
N LYS A 34 -37.38 -32.73 28.07
CA LYS A 34 -38.09 -31.49 28.41
C LYS A 34 -37.37 -30.64 29.46
N ARG A 35 -37.55 -29.32 29.33
CA ARG A 35 -37.54 -28.38 30.47
C ARG A 35 -38.69 -28.63 31.44
N PRO A 36 -38.59 -28.26 32.69
CA PRO A 36 -39.68 -27.74 33.47
C PRO A 36 -39.50 -26.27 33.93
N PRO A 37 -40.56 -25.66 34.46
CA PRO A 37 -40.87 -24.26 34.22
C PRO A 37 -40.61 -23.35 35.43
N SER A 38 -40.75 -22.04 35.09
CA SER A 38 -40.83 -20.86 35.94
C SER A 38 -41.64 -20.98 37.22
N GLY A 39 -41.13 -20.36 38.27
CA GLY A 39 -41.91 -19.95 39.46
C GLY A 39 -41.41 -18.59 39.91
N ALA A 40 -42.36 -17.66 39.91
CA ALA A 40 -42.22 -16.31 40.44
C ALA A 40 -42.40 -16.29 41.97
N LEU A 41 -41.94 -15.21 42.57
CA LEU A 41 -42.56 -14.40 43.59
C LEU A 41 -41.55 -13.91 44.62
N ASP A 42 -41.49 -12.64 44.66
CA ASP A 42 -41.78 -11.57 45.63
C ASP A 42 -40.79 -11.31 46.77
N GLU A 43 -40.40 -10.04 46.76
CA GLU A 43 -40.40 -9.01 47.81
C GLU A 43 -39.81 -9.31 49.21
N GLU A 44 -38.94 -8.54 49.66
CA GLU A 44 -39.03 -7.37 50.54
C GLU A 44 -37.73 -7.10 51.31
N THR A 45 -37.33 -5.87 51.21
CA THR A 45 -36.85 -4.96 52.29
C THR A 45 -35.95 -5.50 53.43
N ASN A 46 -34.80 -4.89 53.60
CA ASN A 46 -34.47 -3.99 54.73
C ASN A 46 -32.95 -3.83 54.92
N ASN A 47 -32.51 -2.60 54.88
CA ASN A 47 -31.37 -2.09 55.68
C ASN A 47 -31.80 -1.99 57.16
N PRO A 48 -30.98 -1.98 58.18
CA PRO A 48 -29.85 -1.02 58.34
C PRO A 48 -28.66 -1.44 59.25
N SER A 49 -27.71 -0.54 59.26
CA SER A 49 -26.89 -0.01 60.37
C SER A 49 -25.78 -0.83 61.02
N SER A 50 -24.60 -0.21 60.87
CA SER A 50 -23.68 0.20 61.94
C SER A 50 -22.98 -0.85 62.83
N HIS A 51 -21.66 -0.80 62.83
CA HIS A 51 -20.85 -0.37 63.94
C HIS A 51 -19.35 -0.29 63.60
N ALA A 52 -18.82 0.84 64.05
CA ALA A 52 -17.42 1.21 64.09
C ALA A 52 -16.64 0.35 65.10
N ILE A 53 -15.30 0.33 64.93
CA ILE A 53 -14.35 0.63 66.04
C ILE A 53 -12.90 0.60 65.44
N ASN A 54 -12.27 1.77 65.57
CA ASN A 54 -10.87 2.11 65.96
C ASN A 54 -9.72 1.17 65.56
N GLY A 55 -8.61 1.61 65.11
CA GLY A 55 -7.89 2.85 65.30
C GLY A 55 -6.40 2.56 65.10
N THR A 56 -5.70 3.52 64.70
CA THR A 56 -4.37 4.04 65.09
C THR A 56 -3.49 4.43 63.89
N SER A 57 -3.45 5.74 63.81
CA SER A 57 -2.31 6.64 63.55
C SER A 57 -1.02 6.09 62.88
N ARG A 58 -0.59 6.70 61.77
CA ARG A 58 0.58 7.59 61.76
C ARG A 58 0.84 8.25 60.40
N GLN A 59 0.88 9.54 60.52
CA GLN A 59 1.77 10.56 59.98
C GLN A 59 1.73 10.88 58.46
N ASN A 60 1.27 12.09 58.25
CA ASN A 60 1.32 13.06 57.20
C ASN A 60 2.68 13.15 56.50
N LEU A 61 2.65 13.27 55.17
CA LEU A 61 3.46 14.19 54.38
C LEU A 61 2.69 14.59 53.12
N PRO A 62 2.92 15.77 52.53
CA PRO A 62 1.87 16.60 52.00
C PRO A 62 1.51 16.32 50.53
N THR A 63 0.24 16.47 50.25
CA THR A 63 -0.41 16.54 48.95
C THR A 63 0.24 17.60 48.06
N GLY A 64 0.86 17.16 46.99
CA GLY A 64 1.16 17.99 45.81
C GLY A 64 -0.11 18.29 45.04
N GLN A 65 -0.26 19.55 44.70
CA GLN A 65 -1.39 20.18 44.08
C GLN A 65 -1.69 19.53 42.71
N GLY A 66 -2.95 19.12 42.51
CA GLY A 66 -3.50 18.81 41.21
C GLY A 66 -3.55 20.08 40.37
N LEU A 67 -2.89 20.02 39.20
CA LEU A 67 -3.04 21.02 38.16
C LEU A 67 -4.24 20.67 37.30
N ASP A 68 -5.33 21.41 37.52
CA ASP A 68 -6.46 21.50 36.60
C ASP A 68 -5.98 22.10 35.27
N PHE A 69 -5.97 21.31 34.22
CA PHE A 69 -5.80 21.79 32.86
C PHE A 69 -7.14 22.34 32.34
N ASN A 70 -7.47 23.57 32.75
CA ASN A 70 -8.41 24.39 32.00
C ASN A 70 -7.76 24.84 30.69
N ARG A 71 -8.10 24.22 29.60
CA ARG A 71 -7.83 24.75 28.24
C ARG A 71 -8.69 26.02 28.06
N PRO A 72 -8.08 27.14 27.69
CA PRO A 72 -8.86 28.28 27.24
C PRO A 72 -9.50 27.95 25.88
N GLN A 73 -10.83 27.91 25.86
CA GLN A 73 -11.56 27.93 24.61
C GLN A 73 -11.35 29.30 23.95
N VAL A 74 -10.54 29.34 22.91
CA VAL A 74 -10.48 30.49 22.02
C VAL A 74 -11.72 30.45 21.13
N HIS A 75 -12.71 31.28 21.44
CA HIS A 75 -13.83 31.55 20.55
C HIS A 75 -13.33 32.27 19.29
N LEU A 76 -13.13 31.54 18.18
CA LEU A 76 -13.06 32.15 16.85
C LEU A 76 -14.46 32.45 16.33
N PRO A 77 -14.69 33.61 15.73
CA PRO A 77 -16.00 33.98 15.24
C PRO A 77 -16.43 33.09 14.07
N LYS A 78 -17.65 32.57 14.13
CA LYS A 78 -18.31 31.81 13.06
C LYS A 78 -18.42 32.67 11.80
N SER A 79 -17.52 32.48 10.82
CA SER A 79 -17.72 33.00 9.48
C SER A 79 -18.53 31.97 8.70
N ARG A 80 -19.72 32.35 8.26
CA ARG A 80 -20.53 31.65 7.26
C ARG A 80 -19.68 31.51 5.98
N LEU A 81 -19.23 30.32 5.68
CA LEU A 81 -18.69 30.00 4.36
C LEU A 81 -19.87 29.81 3.40
N ILE A 82 -20.19 30.87 2.69
CA ILE A 82 -20.92 30.80 1.43
C ILE A 82 -19.94 30.16 0.44
N ALA A 83 -20.36 29.07 -0.22
CA ALA A 83 -19.61 28.44 -1.28
C ALA A 83 -19.37 29.42 -2.42
N SER A 84 -18.22 30.07 -2.42
CA SER A 84 -17.73 30.86 -3.54
C SER A 84 -16.29 30.39 -3.82
N GLU A 85 -16.01 30.16 -5.08
CA GLU A 85 -14.67 29.81 -5.58
C GLU A 85 -13.63 30.79 -5.06
N ILE A 86 -12.83 30.35 -4.09
CA ILE A 86 -11.71 31.13 -3.56
C ILE A 86 -10.42 30.53 -4.08
N CYS A 87 -9.86 31.13 -5.13
CA CYS A 87 -8.47 30.98 -5.50
C CYS A 87 -7.66 31.96 -4.65
N THR A 88 -6.98 31.47 -3.59
CA THR A 88 -6.08 32.32 -2.82
C THR A 88 -4.63 32.02 -3.21
N VAL A 89 -3.96 33.04 -3.74
CA VAL A 89 -2.51 33.05 -3.94
C VAL A 89 -1.93 33.89 -2.81
N SER A 90 -1.20 33.29 -1.88
CA SER A 90 -0.50 34.10 -0.87
C SER A 90 0.85 34.59 -1.38
N GLY A 91 0.96 35.86 -1.53
CA GLY A 91 2.19 36.62 -1.57
C GLY A 91 1.98 37.82 -0.67
N SER A 92 2.93 38.13 0.18
CA SER A 92 2.89 39.26 1.09
C SER A 92 3.03 40.59 0.32
N GLU A 93 1.94 41.01 -0.31
CA GLU A 93 1.75 42.40 -0.73
C GLU A 93 0.25 42.70 -0.65
N LYS A 94 -0.06 43.81 0.02
CA LYS A 94 -1.42 44.33 0.15
C LYS A 94 -1.87 44.82 -1.23
N GLU A 95 -2.54 43.95 -1.99
CA GLU A 95 -3.27 44.38 -3.18
C GLU A 95 -4.76 44.51 -2.89
N GLN A 96 -5.32 45.57 -3.46
CA GLN A 96 -6.72 45.96 -3.34
C GLN A 96 -7.61 44.83 -3.86
N LYS A 97 -8.67 44.52 -3.09
CA LYS A 97 -9.70 43.54 -3.46
C LYS A 97 -10.36 43.88 -4.78
N PRO A 98 -10.35 42.99 -5.77
CA PRO A 98 -11.26 43.10 -6.91
C PRO A 98 -12.72 42.83 -6.45
N ARG A 99 -13.65 43.56 -7.03
CA ARG A 99 -15.09 43.35 -6.84
C ARG A 99 -15.46 41.95 -7.32
N PRO A 100 -16.45 41.29 -6.70
CA PRO A 100 -16.89 39.95 -7.12
C PRO A 100 -17.62 40.04 -8.47
N ASP A 101 -17.04 39.41 -9.48
CA ASP A 101 -17.69 39.15 -10.74
C ASP A 101 -18.69 38.00 -10.61
N ASP A 102 -19.81 38.14 -11.31
CA ASP A 102 -20.97 37.27 -11.34
C ASP A 102 -20.61 35.78 -11.52
N PRO A 103 -21.03 34.85 -10.61
CA PRO A 103 -20.65 33.43 -10.65
C PRO A 103 -21.12 32.65 -11.89
N SER A 104 -22.04 33.23 -12.68
CA SER A 104 -22.62 32.57 -13.85
C SER A 104 -21.76 32.64 -15.13
N LYS A 105 -20.65 33.39 -15.13
CA LYS A 105 -19.78 33.57 -16.32
C LYS A 105 -18.41 32.90 -16.27
N SER A 106 -18.00 32.23 -15.19
CA SER A 106 -16.70 31.58 -15.08
C SER A 106 -16.71 30.08 -15.37
N GLN A 107 -17.68 29.56 -16.13
CA GLN A 107 -17.55 28.19 -16.66
C GLN A 107 -16.44 28.15 -17.73
N GLY A 108 -15.22 27.89 -17.21
CA GLY A 108 -14.12 27.22 -17.80
C GLY A 108 -13.73 27.54 -19.24
N SER A 109 -13.09 28.66 -19.52
CA SER A 109 -12.24 28.73 -20.71
C SER A 109 -11.06 27.78 -20.51
N LEU A 110 -11.12 26.59 -21.15
CA LEU A 110 -10.03 25.65 -21.22
C LEU A 110 -8.85 26.32 -21.94
N GLN A 111 -7.63 26.23 -21.37
CA GLN A 111 -6.44 26.79 -22.00
C GLN A 111 -5.65 25.66 -22.71
N SER A 112 -5.10 25.99 -23.86
CA SER A 112 -4.26 25.05 -24.62
C SER A 112 -2.89 24.92 -23.93
N LEU A 113 -2.37 23.69 -23.82
CA LEU A 113 -0.98 23.43 -23.38
C LEU A 113 0.05 23.98 -24.39
N ASN A 114 -0.36 24.28 -25.62
CA ASN A 114 0.51 24.88 -26.65
C ASN A 114 0.69 26.40 -26.47
N ASP A 115 0.13 26.99 -25.41
CA ASP A 115 0.33 28.40 -25.11
C ASP A 115 1.82 28.68 -24.82
N PRO A 116 2.46 29.65 -25.53
CA PRO A 116 3.88 29.95 -25.36
C PRO A 116 4.31 30.29 -23.93
N ARG A 117 3.37 30.73 -23.10
CA ARG A 117 3.63 31.05 -21.67
C ARG A 117 4.08 29.85 -20.87
N PHE A 118 3.68 28.63 -21.26
CA PHE A 118 4.13 27.40 -20.60
C PHE A 118 5.55 26.97 -21.05
N GLY A 119 5.96 27.35 -22.26
CA GLY A 119 7.27 27.02 -22.82
C GLY A 119 7.53 25.52 -22.88
N LEU A 120 6.52 24.74 -23.31
CA LEU A 120 6.64 23.27 -23.42
C LEU A 120 7.09 22.90 -24.85
N PRO A 121 7.95 21.86 -25.01
CA PRO A 121 8.32 21.34 -26.33
C PRO A 121 7.09 20.83 -27.09
N PRO A 122 7.00 21.07 -28.43
CA PRO A 122 5.87 20.63 -29.25
C PRO A 122 5.61 19.11 -29.19
N ALA A 123 6.68 18.30 -29.14
CA ALA A 123 6.57 16.84 -29.00
C ALA A 123 5.87 16.44 -27.68
N LEU A 124 6.20 17.11 -26.58
CA LEU A 124 5.55 16.87 -25.27
C LEU A 124 4.07 17.24 -25.32
N VAL A 125 3.72 18.39 -25.92
CA VAL A 125 2.33 18.82 -26.08
C VAL A 125 1.55 17.83 -26.96
N ALA A 126 2.15 17.35 -28.06
CA ALA A 126 1.54 16.32 -28.92
C ALA A 126 1.28 15.01 -28.17
N ASN A 127 2.23 14.57 -27.34
CA ASN A 127 2.05 13.38 -26.51
C ASN A 127 0.96 13.51 -25.46
N PHE A 128 0.84 14.69 -24.81
CA PHE A 128 -0.28 14.97 -23.93
C PHE A 128 -1.61 14.94 -24.69
N ALA A 129 -1.69 15.53 -25.88
CA ALA A 129 -2.88 15.48 -26.72
C ALA A 129 -3.24 14.05 -27.15
N ALA A 130 -2.28 13.24 -27.56
CA ALA A 130 -2.45 11.81 -27.88
C ALA A 130 -2.89 10.97 -26.67
N ALA A 131 -2.56 11.42 -25.44
CA ALA A 131 -3.04 10.84 -24.20
C ALA A 131 -4.41 11.38 -23.73
N GLY A 132 -5.07 12.23 -24.54
CA GLY A 132 -6.39 12.81 -24.25
C GLY A 132 -6.37 14.11 -23.45
N VAL A 133 -5.20 14.75 -23.30
CA VAL A 133 -5.05 16.04 -22.61
C VAL A 133 -4.73 17.12 -23.64
N THR A 134 -5.78 17.65 -24.27
CA THR A 134 -5.67 18.72 -25.29
C THR A 134 -5.68 20.12 -24.68
N SER A 135 -6.26 20.24 -23.48
CA SER A 135 -6.45 21.51 -22.78
C SER A 135 -6.40 21.32 -21.27
N ILE A 136 -6.09 22.37 -20.54
CA ILE A 136 -5.99 22.40 -19.08
C ILE A 136 -7.06 23.33 -18.51
N TYR A 137 -7.42 23.04 -17.26
CA TYR A 137 -8.37 23.86 -16.52
C TYR A 137 -7.74 25.20 -16.13
N GLN A 138 -8.56 26.21 -15.96
CA GLN A 138 -8.09 27.55 -15.59
C GLN A 138 -7.29 27.54 -14.29
N TRP A 139 -7.71 26.75 -13.27
CA TRP A 139 -6.97 26.63 -12.03
C TRP A 139 -5.57 26.03 -12.23
N GLN A 140 -5.42 25.05 -13.12
CA GLN A 140 -4.12 24.45 -13.46
C GLN A 140 -3.20 25.46 -14.14
N ALA A 141 -3.75 26.24 -15.09
CA ALA A 141 -3.02 27.29 -15.75
C ALA A 141 -2.61 28.41 -14.78
N SER A 142 -3.50 28.88 -13.91
CA SER A 142 -3.19 29.86 -12.88
C SER A 142 -2.12 29.36 -11.91
N CYS A 143 -2.19 28.08 -11.51
CA CYS A 143 -1.19 27.43 -10.67
C CYS A 143 0.18 27.39 -11.36
N LEU A 144 0.25 26.93 -12.63
CA LEU A 144 1.50 26.83 -13.38
C LEU A 144 2.14 28.18 -13.66
N LEU A 145 1.35 29.20 -13.97
CA LEU A 145 1.81 30.57 -14.28
C LEU A 145 2.18 31.37 -13.03
N GLY A 146 2.08 30.79 -11.84
CA GLY A 146 2.57 31.41 -10.62
C GLY A 146 4.05 31.78 -10.76
N GLU A 147 4.42 32.99 -10.26
CA GLU A 147 5.75 33.53 -10.41
C GLU A 147 6.85 32.58 -9.91
N GLY A 148 7.85 32.33 -10.74
CA GLY A 148 9.01 31.50 -10.42
C GLY A 148 8.75 29.99 -10.47
N LEU A 149 7.52 29.51 -10.64
CA LEU A 149 7.20 28.07 -10.63
C LEU A 149 7.70 27.35 -11.87
N LEU A 150 7.37 27.84 -13.07
CA LEU A 150 7.87 27.25 -14.33
C LEU A 150 9.38 27.32 -14.50
N LYS A 151 10.05 28.25 -13.80
CA LYS A 151 11.50 28.39 -13.79
C LYS A 151 12.17 27.56 -12.70
N GLY A 152 11.41 26.82 -11.90
CA GLY A 152 11.93 26.01 -10.79
C GLY A 152 12.49 26.79 -9.60
N LYS A 153 12.27 28.13 -9.52
CA LYS A 153 12.84 28.98 -8.46
C LYS A 153 12.00 29.03 -7.18
N ARG A 154 10.80 28.52 -7.19
CA ARG A 154 9.88 28.50 -6.05
C ARG A 154 9.30 27.12 -5.86
N HIS A 155 9.19 26.70 -4.61
CA HIS A 155 8.43 25.50 -4.24
C HIS A 155 6.94 25.74 -4.42
N LEU A 156 6.16 24.64 -4.52
CA LEU A 156 4.72 24.69 -4.70
C LEU A 156 4.04 23.64 -3.81
N ILE A 157 3.01 24.06 -3.08
CA ILE A 157 2.03 23.15 -2.47
C ILE A 157 0.66 23.49 -3.04
N TYR A 158 -0.06 22.47 -3.49
CA TYR A 158 -1.43 22.71 -3.96
C TYR A 158 -2.37 21.57 -3.62
N THR A 159 -3.63 21.95 -3.43
CA THR A 159 -4.72 21.01 -3.18
C THR A 159 -5.79 21.17 -4.23
N ALA A 160 -6.32 20.04 -4.68
CA ALA A 160 -7.51 19.99 -5.55
C ALA A 160 -8.21 18.65 -5.35
N PRO A 161 -9.54 18.58 -5.55
CA PRO A 161 -10.31 17.36 -5.36
C PRO A 161 -9.77 16.19 -6.19
N THR A 162 -10.07 14.96 -5.75
CA THR A 162 -9.79 13.76 -6.56
C THR A 162 -10.53 13.86 -7.90
N GLY A 163 -9.85 13.52 -9.01
CA GLY A 163 -10.37 13.72 -10.36
C GLY A 163 -10.24 15.15 -10.90
N GLY A 164 -9.78 16.13 -10.10
CA GLY A 164 -9.55 17.52 -10.51
C GLY A 164 -8.33 17.73 -11.43
N GLY A 165 -7.52 16.70 -11.66
CA GLY A 165 -6.36 16.79 -12.56
C GLY A 165 -5.06 17.27 -11.90
N LYS A 166 -4.87 17.05 -10.59
CA LYS A 166 -3.67 17.44 -9.83
C LYS A 166 -2.36 17.03 -10.49
N SER A 167 -2.24 15.76 -10.86
CA SER A 167 -0.98 15.17 -11.34
C SER A 167 -0.41 15.88 -12.57
N LEU A 168 -1.25 16.53 -13.40
CA LEU A 168 -0.79 17.24 -14.59
C LEU A 168 0.09 18.44 -14.27
N VAL A 169 -0.23 19.20 -13.21
CA VAL A 169 0.58 20.38 -12.79
C VAL A 169 1.99 19.91 -12.39
N ALA A 170 2.07 18.87 -11.57
CA ALA A 170 3.36 18.30 -11.15
C ALA A 170 4.13 17.72 -12.34
N ASP A 171 3.46 16.99 -13.25
CA ASP A 171 4.10 16.44 -14.46
C ASP A 171 4.72 17.53 -15.32
N VAL A 172 3.97 18.61 -15.57
CA VAL A 172 4.47 19.74 -16.38
C VAL A 172 5.69 20.40 -15.73
N LEU A 173 5.63 20.70 -14.42
CA LEU A 173 6.77 21.35 -13.73
C LEU A 173 8.00 20.43 -13.71
N MET A 174 7.83 19.16 -13.37
CA MET A 174 8.90 18.17 -13.31
C MET A 174 9.55 17.95 -14.68
N LEU A 175 8.74 17.68 -15.72
CA LEU A 175 9.24 17.42 -17.07
C LEU A 175 9.93 18.64 -17.66
N LYS A 176 9.35 19.82 -17.50
CA LYS A 176 9.99 21.08 -17.95
C LYS A 176 11.36 21.27 -17.31
N ARG A 177 11.48 21.01 -16.00
CA ARG A 177 12.77 21.14 -15.27
C ARG A 177 13.85 20.22 -15.82
N ILE A 178 13.49 18.97 -16.16
CA ILE A 178 14.42 17.96 -16.71
C ILE A 178 14.77 18.24 -18.18
N ILE A 179 13.83 18.73 -18.96
CA ILE A 179 14.05 19.04 -20.39
C ILE A 179 14.96 20.24 -20.54
N GLU A 180 14.71 21.31 -19.76
CA GLU A 180 15.51 22.55 -19.81
C GLU A 180 16.90 22.43 -19.18
N ASN A 181 17.07 21.48 -18.23
CA ASN A 181 18.33 21.26 -17.52
C ASN A 181 18.75 19.79 -17.63
N PRO A 182 19.42 19.39 -18.69
CA PRO A 182 19.73 17.98 -19.02
C PRO A 182 20.55 17.22 -17.98
N THR A 183 21.33 17.92 -17.16
CA THR A 183 22.14 17.36 -16.07
C THR A 183 21.35 17.15 -14.79
N ARG A 184 20.15 17.71 -14.70
CA ARG A 184 19.31 17.59 -13.50
C ARG A 184 18.44 16.34 -13.55
N LYS A 185 18.14 15.80 -12.38
CA LYS A 185 17.30 14.61 -12.15
C LYS A 185 16.06 14.99 -11.36
N ALA A 186 15.04 14.14 -11.41
CA ALA A 186 13.83 14.33 -10.60
C ALA A 186 13.45 13.04 -9.86
N ILE A 187 12.86 13.23 -8.67
CA ILE A 187 12.23 12.15 -7.90
C ILE A 187 10.74 12.43 -7.79
N LEU A 188 9.92 11.44 -8.16
CA LEU A 188 8.49 11.44 -7.93
C LEU A 188 8.14 10.41 -6.86
N VAL A 189 7.64 10.89 -5.74
CA VAL A 189 7.33 10.09 -4.55
C VAL A 189 5.84 9.78 -4.52
N LEU A 190 5.52 8.50 -4.41
CA LEU A 190 4.16 7.98 -4.38
C LEU A 190 3.99 7.01 -3.20
N PRO A 191 2.82 6.98 -2.53
CA PRO A 191 2.67 6.15 -1.33
C PRO A 191 2.57 4.65 -1.61
N TYR A 192 2.10 4.23 -2.80
CA TYR A 192 1.79 2.83 -3.09
C TYR A 192 2.44 2.34 -4.38
N VAL A 193 2.88 1.08 -4.37
CA VAL A 193 3.53 0.42 -5.53
C VAL A 193 2.63 0.45 -6.78
N ALA A 194 1.33 0.25 -6.63
CA ALA A 194 0.39 0.29 -7.75
C ALA A 194 0.39 1.66 -8.45
N LEU A 195 0.42 2.75 -7.67
CA LEU A 195 0.52 4.11 -8.21
C LEU A 195 1.86 4.35 -8.91
N VAL A 196 2.97 3.82 -8.36
CA VAL A 196 4.29 3.90 -9.00
C VAL A 196 4.25 3.23 -10.38
N GLN A 197 3.68 2.03 -10.48
CA GLN A 197 3.58 1.30 -11.75
C GLN A 197 2.66 1.99 -12.77
N GLU A 198 1.52 2.53 -12.33
CA GLU A 198 0.61 3.32 -13.18
C GLU A 198 1.33 4.56 -13.72
N LYS A 199 2.01 5.28 -12.82
CA LYS A 199 2.71 6.52 -13.16
C LYS A 199 3.91 6.29 -14.08
N LEU A 200 4.64 5.18 -13.90
CA LEU A 200 5.70 4.76 -14.82
C LEU A 200 5.18 4.55 -16.24
N LYS A 201 4.06 3.83 -16.40
CA LYS A 201 3.44 3.60 -17.71
C LYS A 201 3.01 4.93 -18.34
N TRP A 202 2.41 5.81 -17.54
CA TRP A 202 1.99 7.14 -17.98
C TRP A 202 3.17 8.01 -18.43
N LEU A 203 4.19 8.20 -17.59
CA LEU A 203 5.33 9.06 -17.89
C LEU A 203 6.11 8.54 -19.09
N ARG A 204 6.37 7.24 -19.19
CA ARG A 204 7.05 6.65 -20.37
C ARG A 204 6.31 6.92 -21.68
N ARG A 205 4.98 6.92 -21.66
CA ARG A 205 4.15 7.28 -22.82
C ARG A 205 4.27 8.77 -23.15
N ILE A 206 4.29 9.64 -22.14
CA ILE A 206 4.31 11.11 -22.34
C ILE A 206 5.67 11.60 -22.82
N VAL A 207 6.78 10.97 -22.41
CA VAL A 207 8.13 11.38 -22.82
C VAL A 207 8.63 10.70 -24.08
N GLN A 208 7.80 9.85 -24.72
CA GLN A 208 8.19 9.18 -25.95
C GLN A 208 8.60 10.21 -27.00
N ASP A 209 9.78 10.03 -27.61
CA ASP A 209 10.35 10.93 -28.63
C ASP A 209 10.54 12.41 -28.17
N VAL A 210 10.50 12.67 -26.87
CA VAL A 210 10.84 13.98 -26.29
C VAL A 210 12.33 14.00 -25.96
N GLU A 211 13.05 14.97 -26.53
CA GLU A 211 14.47 15.18 -26.29
C GLU A 211 14.71 16.28 -25.24
N LYS A 212 15.76 16.13 -24.44
CA LYS A 212 16.30 17.19 -23.58
C LYS A 212 16.97 18.26 -24.45
N PHE A 213 17.03 19.50 -23.98
CA PHE A 213 17.78 20.52 -24.67
C PHE A 213 19.25 20.12 -24.79
N ALA A 214 19.86 20.41 -25.95
CA ALA A 214 21.27 20.10 -26.16
C ALA A 214 22.15 20.92 -25.21
N VAL A 215 23.05 20.25 -24.51
CA VAL A 215 24.21 20.94 -23.93
C VAL A 215 25.16 21.26 -25.09
N ASP A 216 25.53 22.52 -25.23
CA ASP A 216 26.40 23.00 -26.33
C ASP A 216 27.87 22.62 -26.01
N ASP A 217 28.18 21.32 -26.06
CA ASP A 217 29.56 20.84 -26.01
C ASP A 217 30.12 20.85 -27.44
N GLY A 218 30.96 21.86 -27.72
CA GLY A 218 31.53 22.15 -29.01
C GLY A 218 32.49 21.11 -29.64
N ASP A 219 32.18 19.78 -29.49
CA ASP A 219 32.99 18.68 -30.01
C ASP A 219 32.33 18.02 -31.25
N PRO A 220 33.03 18.04 -32.42
CA PRO A 220 32.48 17.61 -33.72
C PRO A 220 32.66 16.12 -34.07
N ASP A 221 32.96 15.20 -33.12
CA ASP A 221 33.24 13.81 -33.45
C ASP A 221 31.99 12.98 -33.79
N PRO A 222 31.84 12.40 -35.02
CA PRO A 222 30.70 11.62 -35.47
C PRO A 222 30.57 10.25 -34.76
N SER A 223 31.63 9.69 -34.19
CA SER A 223 31.60 8.39 -33.52
C SER A 223 30.75 8.37 -32.24
N HIS A 224 30.49 9.53 -31.66
CA HIS A 224 29.69 9.71 -30.46
C HIS A 224 28.21 9.90 -30.72
N HIS A 225 27.70 9.86 -31.95
CA HIS A 225 26.29 10.08 -32.29
C HIS A 225 25.32 9.09 -31.64
N ARG A 226 25.73 7.85 -31.38
CA ARG A 226 24.89 6.85 -30.71
C ARG A 226 24.79 7.14 -29.21
N TRP A 227 25.89 7.54 -28.57
CA TRP A 227 25.95 7.98 -27.17
C TRP A 227 25.21 9.29 -26.97
N ARG A 228 25.33 10.26 -27.86
CA ARG A 228 24.61 11.53 -27.84
C ARG A 228 23.10 11.36 -27.97
N ARG A 229 22.61 10.41 -28.78
CA ARG A 229 21.17 10.07 -28.84
C ARG A 229 20.65 9.45 -27.55
N MET A 230 21.41 8.60 -26.88
CA MET A 230 21.06 8.06 -25.58
C MET A 230 21.04 9.11 -24.47
N GLN A 231 21.90 10.13 -24.54
CA GLN A 231 21.88 11.24 -23.58
C GLN A 231 20.73 12.22 -23.81
N LYS A 232 20.17 12.30 -25.02
CA LYS A 232 19.05 13.21 -25.31
C LYS A 232 17.69 12.68 -24.87
N SER A 233 17.50 11.36 -24.83
CA SER A 233 16.24 10.76 -24.40
C SER A 233 16.07 10.83 -22.88
N ILE A 234 14.82 10.99 -22.40
CA ILE A 234 14.51 11.00 -20.97
C ILE A 234 14.36 9.55 -20.46
N ARG A 235 15.21 9.15 -19.50
CA ARG A 235 15.23 7.82 -18.90
C ARG A 235 14.42 7.81 -17.61
N ILE A 236 13.39 6.94 -17.54
CA ILE A 236 12.49 6.84 -16.41
C ILE A 236 12.58 5.46 -15.77
N SER A 237 12.98 5.42 -14.51
CA SER A 237 13.13 4.18 -13.73
C SER A 237 12.19 4.16 -12.52
N GLY A 238 11.73 2.96 -12.16
CA GLY A 238 10.89 2.73 -11.00
C GLY A 238 11.66 2.10 -9.85
N PHE A 239 11.56 2.67 -8.65
CA PHE A 239 12.19 2.18 -7.44
C PHE A 239 11.13 1.85 -6.38
N PHE A 240 10.82 0.58 -6.23
CA PHE A 240 9.82 0.08 -5.26
C PHE A 240 10.14 -1.35 -4.82
N GLY A 241 9.55 -1.80 -3.72
CA GLY A 241 9.77 -3.15 -3.20
C GLY A 241 9.35 -4.24 -4.19
N GLY A 242 10.17 -5.28 -4.33
CA GLY A 242 9.94 -6.39 -5.25
C GLY A 242 10.26 -6.08 -6.73
N SER A 243 10.87 -4.94 -7.03
CA SER A 243 11.34 -4.60 -8.37
C SER A 243 12.81 -5.01 -8.53
N LYS A 244 13.11 -5.82 -9.55
CA LYS A 244 14.49 -6.07 -10.02
C LYS A 244 14.94 -4.89 -10.90
N THR A 245 15.08 -3.71 -10.29
CA THR A 245 15.58 -2.55 -11.03
C THR A 245 17.09 -2.62 -11.06
N THR A 246 17.64 -2.93 -12.23
CA THR A 246 19.08 -2.88 -12.50
C THR A 246 19.56 -1.46 -12.83
N ALA A 247 18.64 -0.50 -12.96
CA ALA A 247 18.99 0.88 -13.25
C ALA A 247 19.64 1.53 -12.02
N SER A 248 20.84 2.09 -12.21
CA SER A 248 21.52 2.91 -11.22
C SER A 248 20.91 4.32 -11.16
N TRP A 249 21.28 5.09 -10.12
CA TRP A 249 20.96 6.51 -10.07
C TRP A 249 21.51 7.26 -11.29
N ASP A 250 22.70 6.91 -11.77
CA ASP A 250 23.35 7.55 -12.93
C ASP A 250 22.59 7.31 -14.23
N ASP A 251 21.95 6.14 -14.38
CA ASP A 251 21.19 5.79 -15.56
C ASP A 251 19.75 6.33 -15.56
N THR A 252 19.40 7.16 -14.59
CA THR A 252 18.02 7.61 -14.36
C THR A 252 17.94 9.13 -14.37
N ASP A 253 17.00 9.67 -15.17
CA ASP A 253 16.67 11.09 -15.16
C ASP A 253 15.43 11.39 -14.29
N ILE A 254 14.44 10.48 -14.30
CA ILE A 254 13.26 10.56 -13.45
C ILE A 254 13.10 9.25 -12.70
N ALA A 255 13.26 9.31 -11.39
CA ALA A 255 13.02 8.20 -10.48
C ALA A 255 11.58 8.25 -9.94
N VAL A 256 10.76 7.25 -10.25
CA VAL A 256 9.41 7.10 -9.67
C VAL A 256 9.49 6.10 -8.54
N CYS A 257 9.24 6.56 -7.31
CA CYS A 257 9.61 5.83 -6.10
C CYS A 257 8.46 5.69 -5.11
N THR A 258 8.51 4.64 -4.28
CA THR A 258 7.80 4.65 -2.99
C THR A 258 8.53 5.56 -2.00
N ILE A 259 7.83 5.97 -0.94
CA ILE A 259 8.36 6.87 0.10
C ILE A 259 9.70 6.37 0.65
N GLU A 260 9.79 5.08 0.98
CA GLU A 260 10.97 4.44 1.55
C GLU A 260 12.16 4.45 0.59
N LYS A 261 11.89 4.17 -0.69
CA LYS A 261 12.94 4.15 -1.72
C LYS A 261 13.41 5.55 -2.08
N ALA A 262 12.51 6.53 -2.10
CA ALA A 262 12.87 7.93 -2.31
C ALA A 262 13.81 8.43 -1.21
N ASN A 263 13.49 8.16 0.08
CA ASN A 263 14.37 8.52 1.19
C ASN A 263 15.74 7.83 1.09
N SER A 264 15.77 6.55 0.72
CA SER A 264 17.02 5.81 0.52
C SER A 264 17.87 6.41 -0.61
N LEU A 265 17.25 6.79 -1.75
CA LEU A 265 17.96 7.42 -2.87
C LEU A 265 18.55 8.79 -2.48
N ILE A 266 17.80 9.59 -1.73
CA ILE A 266 18.28 10.89 -1.24
C ILE A 266 19.47 10.71 -0.28
N ASN A 267 19.42 9.71 0.62
CA ASN A 267 20.54 9.41 1.50
C ASN A 267 21.79 9.01 0.70
N THR A 268 21.65 8.11 -0.27
CA THR A 268 22.76 7.72 -1.14
C THR A 268 23.29 8.92 -1.91
N ALA A 269 22.44 9.79 -2.46
CA ALA A 269 22.87 10.99 -3.17
C ALA A 269 23.59 12.01 -2.26
N ILE A 270 23.25 12.06 -0.96
CA ILE A 270 23.98 12.88 0.03
C ILE A 270 25.34 12.25 0.33
N GLU A 271 25.40 10.93 0.61
CA GLU A 271 26.63 10.21 0.90
C GLU A 271 27.63 10.28 -0.27
N GLU A 272 27.15 10.18 -1.51
CA GLU A 272 27.94 10.24 -2.75
C GLU A 272 28.20 11.68 -3.24
N CYS A 273 27.74 12.69 -2.51
CA CYS A 273 27.83 14.11 -2.90
C CYS A 273 27.16 14.44 -4.25
N SER A 274 26.24 13.62 -4.74
CA SER A 274 25.53 13.77 -6.02
C SER A 274 24.18 14.49 -5.89
N ILE A 275 23.81 14.92 -4.70
CA ILE A 275 22.51 15.59 -4.43
C ILE A 275 22.32 16.88 -5.25
N GLY A 276 23.41 17.53 -5.65
CA GLY A 276 23.40 18.70 -6.53
C GLY A 276 22.84 18.43 -7.93
N GLU A 277 22.75 17.18 -8.36
CA GLU A 277 22.11 16.78 -9.62
C GLU A 277 20.58 16.80 -9.52
N LEU A 278 20.02 16.77 -8.33
CA LEU A 278 18.58 16.79 -8.12
C LEU A 278 18.01 18.17 -8.44
N GLY A 279 17.04 18.24 -9.36
CA GLY A 279 16.40 19.48 -9.78
C GLY A 279 14.95 19.62 -9.33
N ALA A 280 14.24 18.49 -9.14
CA ALA A 280 12.86 18.52 -8.69
C ALA A 280 12.51 17.29 -7.82
N VAL A 281 11.68 17.51 -6.80
CA VAL A 281 11.06 16.45 -5.98
C VAL A 281 9.56 16.69 -5.95
N VAL A 282 8.81 15.72 -6.45
CA VAL A 282 7.34 15.73 -6.43
C VAL A 282 6.85 14.80 -5.34
N LEU A 283 6.02 15.33 -4.45
CA LEU A 283 5.39 14.59 -3.34
C LEU A 283 3.89 14.48 -3.62
N ASP A 284 3.45 13.31 -4.05
CA ASP A 284 2.02 13.04 -4.23
C ASP A 284 1.40 12.54 -2.94
N GLU A 285 0.12 12.82 -2.77
CA GLU A 285 -0.66 12.49 -1.58
C GLU A 285 0.00 13.01 -0.28
N LEU A 286 0.32 14.31 -0.26
CA LEU A 286 1.05 14.95 0.83
C LEU A 286 0.39 14.79 2.21
N HIS A 287 -0.92 14.45 2.26
CA HIS A 287 -1.60 14.10 3.51
C HIS A 287 -1.01 12.86 4.22
N MET A 288 -0.22 12.05 3.50
CA MET A 288 0.56 10.95 4.10
C MET A 288 1.62 11.42 5.11
N LEU A 289 1.87 12.73 5.24
CA LEU A 289 2.66 13.28 6.34
C LEU A 289 2.06 12.94 7.72
N ASP A 290 0.75 12.72 7.82
CA ASP A 290 0.07 12.34 9.06
C ASP A 290 -0.03 10.80 9.27
N ASP A 291 0.54 10.00 8.37
CA ASP A 291 0.59 8.55 8.52
C ASP A 291 1.56 8.16 9.65
N GLU A 292 1.05 7.47 10.69
CA GLU A 292 1.81 7.10 11.89
C GLU A 292 3.07 6.27 11.61
N HIS A 293 3.08 5.50 10.52
CA HIS A 293 4.16 4.57 10.21
C HIS A 293 5.14 5.09 9.17
N ARG A 294 4.70 5.96 8.26
CA ARG A 294 5.46 6.35 7.06
C ARG A 294 5.60 7.86 6.91
N GLY A 295 4.75 8.65 7.58
CA GLY A 295 4.72 10.11 7.45
C GLY A 295 6.05 10.76 7.85
N TYR A 296 6.71 10.22 8.88
CA TYR A 296 8.01 10.72 9.32
C TYR A 296 9.09 10.63 8.23
N LEU A 297 9.03 9.64 7.32
CA LEU A 297 9.98 9.52 6.21
C LEU A 297 9.82 10.66 5.19
N LEU A 298 8.58 11.11 4.94
CA LEU A 298 8.33 12.28 4.09
C LEU A 298 8.86 13.55 4.75
N GLU A 299 8.58 13.74 6.04
CA GLU A 299 9.02 14.92 6.77
C GLU A 299 10.54 15.00 6.83
N LEU A 300 11.22 13.91 7.19
CA LEU A 300 12.67 13.89 7.29
C LEU A 300 13.36 14.06 5.91
N MET A 301 12.77 13.52 4.84
CA MET A 301 13.26 13.71 3.49
C MET A 301 13.21 15.20 3.08
N VAL A 302 12.07 15.85 3.27
CA VAL A 302 11.89 17.27 3.00
C VAL A 302 12.82 18.12 3.87
N THR A 303 12.93 17.82 5.16
CA THR A 303 13.82 18.53 6.10
C THR A 303 15.27 18.52 5.64
N LYS A 304 15.79 17.36 5.17
CA LYS A 304 17.15 17.26 4.60
C LYS A 304 17.33 18.16 3.38
N LEU A 305 16.37 18.15 2.46
CA LEU A 305 16.42 18.98 1.26
C LEU A 305 16.39 20.48 1.58
N LEU A 306 15.60 20.88 2.60
CA LEU A 306 15.55 22.27 3.06
C LEU A 306 16.89 22.72 3.70
N LEU A 307 17.49 21.87 4.52
CA LEU A 307 18.77 22.17 5.17
C LEU A 307 19.90 22.34 4.16
N LEU A 308 19.92 21.51 3.11
CA LEU A 308 20.95 21.54 2.06
C LEU A 308 20.91 22.78 1.18
N GLN A 309 19.78 23.50 1.13
CA GLN A 309 19.59 24.75 0.36
C GLN A 309 20.05 24.64 -1.11
N GLN A 310 19.93 23.47 -1.71
CA GLN A 310 20.25 23.27 -3.13
C GLN A 310 19.13 23.81 -4.03
N ASP A 311 19.45 24.06 -5.33
CA ASP A 311 18.47 24.48 -6.34
C ASP A 311 17.52 23.34 -6.73
N ILE A 312 16.73 22.85 -5.76
CA ILE A 312 15.78 21.76 -5.88
C ILE A 312 14.38 22.33 -5.72
N GLN A 313 13.50 22.11 -6.70
CA GLN A 313 12.10 22.49 -6.59
C GLN A 313 11.30 21.38 -5.90
N ILE A 314 10.67 21.70 -4.77
CA ILE A 314 9.75 20.78 -4.07
C ILE A 314 8.33 21.10 -4.49
N ILE A 315 7.58 20.08 -4.97
CA ILE A 315 6.21 20.19 -5.45
C ILE A 315 5.37 19.21 -4.66
N GLY A 316 4.53 19.71 -3.74
CA GLY A 316 3.62 18.92 -2.92
C GLY A 316 2.18 19.01 -3.42
N MET A 317 1.50 17.88 -3.54
CA MET A 317 0.09 17.84 -3.94
C MET A 317 -0.74 16.88 -3.08
N SER A 318 -2.01 17.26 -2.84
CA SER A 318 -2.96 16.42 -2.10
C SER A 318 -4.41 16.75 -2.49
N ALA A 319 -5.32 15.84 -2.10
CA ALA A 319 -6.76 16.07 -2.22
C ALA A 319 -7.40 16.55 -0.91
N THR A 320 -6.76 16.28 0.23
CA THR A 320 -7.43 16.26 1.54
C THR A 320 -6.55 16.87 2.65
N ILE A 321 -6.22 18.17 2.53
CA ILE A 321 -5.44 18.92 3.53
C ILE A 321 -6.22 20.18 3.89
N SER A 322 -6.31 20.50 5.21
CA SER A 322 -6.92 21.73 5.70
C SER A 322 -5.91 22.87 5.89
N ASN A 323 -4.71 22.58 6.38
CA ASN A 323 -3.69 23.53 6.73
C ASN A 323 -2.59 23.68 5.66
N THR A 324 -3.01 23.82 4.40
CA THR A 324 -2.09 23.99 3.25
C THR A 324 -1.14 25.18 3.42
N GLU A 325 -1.58 26.24 4.09
CA GLU A 325 -0.80 27.45 4.36
C GLU A 325 0.38 27.16 5.29
N LEU A 326 0.15 26.41 6.39
CA LEU A 326 1.21 26.00 7.32
C LEU A 326 2.29 25.17 6.60
N LEU A 327 1.87 24.22 5.75
CA LEU A 327 2.82 23.41 4.99
C LEU A 327 3.60 24.24 3.96
N ALA A 328 2.95 25.22 3.35
CA ALA A 328 3.62 26.16 2.45
C ALA A 328 4.63 27.03 3.18
N ASP A 329 4.31 27.53 4.35
CA ASP A 329 5.24 28.27 5.22
C ASP A 329 6.41 27.41 5.68
N TRP A 330 6.17 26.11 5.96
CA TRP A 330 7.24 25.19 6.34
C TRP A 330 8.32 25.07 5.27
N ILE A 331 7.94 24.87 3.99
CA ILE A 331 8.91 24.69 2.90
C ILE A 331 9.16 25.97 2.09
N ASN A 332 8.69 27.12 2.55
CA ASN A 332 8.77 28.41 1.83
C ASN A 332 8.21 28.31 0.39
N ALA A 333 7.05 27.66 0.26
CA ALA A 333 6.38 27.44 -1.01
C ALA A 333 5.28 28.46 -1.29
N ARG A 334 4.96 28.61 -2.57
CA ARG A 334 3.63 29.14 -2.94
C ARG A 334 2.59 28.05 -2.69
N TYR A 335 1.39 28.44 -2.23
CA TYR A 335 0.29 27.48 -2.11
C TYR A 335 -0.88 27.86 -3.02
N PHE A 336 -1.62 26.84 -3.43
CA PHE A 336 -2.80 27.00 -4.26
C PHE A 336 -3.88 26.02 -3.82
N VAL A 337 -5.10 26.50 -3.59
CA VAL A 337 -6.23 25.67 -3.18
C VAL A 337 -7.31 25.77 -4.25
N SER A 338 -7.70 24.63 -4.83
CA SER A 338 -8.79 24.56 -5.80
C SER A 338 -9.88 23.65 -5.29
N THR A 339 -11.11 24.11 -5.39
CA THR A 339 -12.32 23.32 -5.14
C THR A 339 -12.93 22.78 -6.44
N TYR A 340 -12.34 23.11 -7.59
CA TYR A 340 -12.85 22.76 -8.89
C TYR A 340 -12.88 21.25 -9.13
N ARG A 341 -14.04 20.75 -9.50
CA ARG A 341 -14.25 19.35 -9.88
C ARG A 341 -14.94 19.29 -11.25
N PRO A 342 -14.34 18.61 -12.26
CA PRO A 342 -14.88 18.57 -13.62
C PRO A 342 -16.21 17.82 -13.73
N VAL A 343 -16.45 16.85 -12.83
CA VAL A 343 -17.74 16.14 -12.73
C VAL A 343 -18.31 16.42 -11.35
N PRO A 344 -19.44 17.13 -11.22
CA PRO A 344 -20.07 17.38 -9.94
C PRO A 344 -20.50 16.07 -9.27
N VAL A 345 -20.56 16.05 -7.95
CA VAL A 345 -20.96 14.88 -7.16
C VAL A 345 -22.03 15.28 -6.19
N ASP A 346 -23.16 14.57 -6.29
CA ASP A 346 -24.27 14.69 -5.36
C ASP A 346 -24.08 13.68 -4.21
N GLU A 347 -24.17 14.17 -2.97
CA GLU A 347 -23.94 13.35 -1.77
C GLU A 347 -25.29 13.11 -1.05
N TYR A 348 -25.55 11.82 -0.76
CA TYR A 348 -26.79 11.37 -0.12
C TYR A 348 -26.50 10.51 1.11
N LEU A 349 -27.43 10.58 2.08
CA LEU A 349 -27.49 9.70 3.24
C LEU A 349 -28.68 8.76 3.07
N ILE A 350 -28.48 7.46 3.32
CA ILE A 350 -29.58 6.49 3.38
C ILE A 350 -29.75 6.02 4.81
N TYR A 351 -30.94 6.23 5.36
CA TYR A 351 -31.36 5.78 6.66
C TYR A 351 -32.73 5.11 6.57
N ASP A 352 -32.85 3.90 7.09
CA ASP A 352 -34.09 3.11 7.13
C ASP A 352 -34.84 3.07 5.78
N ASN A 353 -34.14 2.70 4.71
CA ASN A 353 -34.64 2.64 3.33
C ASN A 353 -35.14 4.00 2.76
N ALA A 354 -34.83 5.13 3.39
CA ALA A 354 -35.13 6.45 2.89
C ALA A 354 -33.86 7.22 2.55
N ILE A 355 -33.88 7.92 1.41
CA ILE A 355 -32.75 8.67 0.85
C ILE A 355 -32.93 10.16 1.17
N TYR A 356 -31.91 10.77 1.75
CA TYR A 356 -31.86 12.17 2.14
C TYR A 356 -30.62 12.83 1.51
N PRO A 357 -30.67 14.11 1.09
CA PRO A 357 -29.48 14.86 0.75
C PRO A 357 -28.53 14.94 1.97
N ALA A 358 -27.24 14.74 1.78
CA ALA A 358 -26.27 14.76 2.89
C ALA A 358 -26.27 16.10 3.65
N ALA A 359 -26.53 17.21 2.97
CA ALA A 359 -26.64 18.52 3.58
C ALA A 359 -27.78 18.65 4.63
N THR A 360 -28.73 17.72 4.65
CA THR A 360 -29.86 17.72 5.60
C THR A 360 -29.65 16.74 6.77
N SER A 361 -28.48 16.11 6.89
CA SER A 361 -28.18 15.07 7.87
C SER A 361 -28.41 15.51 9.32
N ARG A 362 -28.03 16.74 9.68
CA ARG A 362 -28.22 17.30 11.03
C ARG A 362 -29.67 17.54 11.38
N GLN A 363 -30.46 18.04 10.43
CA GLN A 363 -31.91 18.22 10.62
C GLN A 363 -32.58 16.85 10.78
N LEU A 364 -32.19 15.87 9.99
CA LEU A 364 -32.67 14.49 10.11
C LEU A 364 -32.36 13.92 11.49
N PHE A 365 -31.12 14.06 11.99
CA PHE A 365 -30.74 13.60 13.32
C PHE A 365 -31.54 14.28 14.44
N GLN A 366 -31.69 15.61 14.37
CA GLN A 366 -32.48 16.37 15.36
C GLN A 366 -33.93 15.92 15.37
N THR A 367 -34.51 15.66 14.20
CA THR A 367 -35.89 15.17 14.09
C THR A 367 -36.03 13.77 14.70
N MET A 368 -35.13 12.87 14.38
CA MET A 368 -35.11 11.50 14.94
C MET A 368 -34.87 11.46 16.45
N SER A 369 -34.02 12.35 16.94
CA SER A 369 -33.74 12.49 18.38
C SER A 369 -34.97 12.98 19.16
N LYS A 370 -35.73 13.95 18.62
CA LYS A 370 -36.98 14.44 19.20
C LYS A 370 -38.06 13.35 19.21
N LEU A 371 -38.22 12.58 18.16
CA LEU A 371 -39.17 11.47 18.06
C LEU A 371 -38.92 10.36 19.08
N THR A 372 -37.65 10.12 19.47
CA THR A 372 -37.32 9.13 20.52
C THR A 372 -37.61 9.63 21.94
N THR A 373 -37.60 10.94 22.18
CA THR A 373 -37.71 11.52 23.52
C THR A 373 -39.13 11.92 23.93
N THR A 374 -40.02 12.26 22.98
CA THR A 374 -41.31 12.92 23.28
C THR A 374 -42.55 12.12 22.91
N GLY A 375 -42.47 10.99 22.24
CA GLY A 375 -43.63 10.08 22.02
C GLY A 375 -44.91 10.70 21.46
N GLY A 376 -44.86 11.93 20.92
CA GLY A 376 -46.03 12.70 20.46
C GLY A 376 -46.02 13.02 18.98
N PRO A 377 -47.17 13.30 18.38
CA PRO A 377 -47.32 13.52 16.96
C PRO A 377 -46.94 14.94 16.54
N PHE A 378 -45.65 15.27 16.49
CA PHE A 378 -45.18 16.52 15.87
C PHE A 378 -44.53 16.20 14.52
N LEU A 379 -45.35 15.95 13.51
CA LEU A 379 -44.95 15.61 12.13
C LEU A 379 -44.68 16.82 11.22
N SER A 380 -44.72 18.06 11.74
CA SER A 380 -44.65 19.26 10.88
C SER A 380 -43.21 19.71 10.51
N GLU A 381 -42.15 19.15 11.13
CA GLU A 381 -40.75 19.52 10.86
C GLU A 381 -39.88 18.37 10.39
N ALA A 382 -40.49 17.22 10.01
CA ALA A 382 -39.71 16.09 9.53
C ALA A 382 -39.16 16.41 8.13
N VAL A 383 -37.84 16.23 7.95
CA VAL A 383 -37.21 16.34 6.64
C VAL A 383 -37.80 15.25 5.73
N PRO A 384 -38.51 15.63 4.64
CA PRO A 384 -39.09 14.64 3.74
C PRO A 384 -37.94 13.89 3.02
N PRO A 385 -38.02 12.55 2.88
CA PRO A 385 -37.08 11.83 2.07
C PRO A 385 -37.24 12.20 0.59
N GLN A 386 -36.12 12.35 -0.11
CA GLN A 386 -36.15 12.61 -1.56
C GLN A 386 -36.70 11.39 -2.32
N ARG A 387 -36.37 10.18 -1.86
CA ARG A 387 -36.81 8.91 -2.42
C ARG A 387 -36.87 7.85 -1.32
N THR A 388 -37.80 6.91 -1.42
CA THR A 388 -37.85 5.72 -0.55
C THR A 388 -37.54 4.44 -1.33
N ILE A 389 -36.83 3.52 -0.69
CA ILE A 389 -36.49 2.20 -1.23
C ILE A 389 -37.51 1.21 -0.70
N LYS A 390 -38.15 0.42 -1.58
CA LYS A 390 -39.10 -0.60 -1.17
C LYS A 390 -38.38 -1.73 -0.41
N PRO A 391 -38.88 -2.15 0.77
CA PRO A 391 -38.36 -3.31 1.45
C PRO A 391 -38.50 -4.57 0.56
N SER A 392 -37.49 -5.40 0.55
CA SER A 392 -37.51 -6.68 -0.18
C SER A 392 -38.27 -7.74 0.61
N ALA A 393 -38.93 -8.65 -0.09
CA ALA A 393 -39.55 -9.82 0.51
C ALA A 393 -38.54 -10.95 0.84
N PHE A 394 -37.32 -10.87 0.39
CA PHE A 394 -36.29 -11.87 0.66
C PHE A 394 -35.74 -11.72 2.07
N ARG A 395 -35.62 -12.85 2.78
CA ARG A 395 -35.14 -12.90 4.17
C ARG A 395 -33.71 -12.31 4.33
N GLU A 396 -32.87 -12.55 3.36
CA GLU A 396 -31.47 -12.08 3.33
C GLU A 396 -31.38 -10.54 3.23
N LEU A 397 -32.43 -9.90 2.70
CA LEU A 397 -32.56 -8.45 2.56
C LEU A 397 -33.48 -7.81 3.62
N SER A 398 -33.82 -8.55 4.69
CA SER A 398 -34.63 -8.00 5.79
C SER A 398 -33.95 -6.87 6.54
N ASN A 399 -32.61 -6.79 6.52
CA ASN A 399 -31.86 -5.65 7.07
C ASN A 399 -31.97 -4.45 6.11
N PRO A 400 -32.47 -3.29 6.58
CA PRO A 400 -32.60 -2.09 5.74
C PRO A 400 -31.31 -1.64 5.06
N MET A 401 -30.16 -1.78 5.72
CA MET A 401 -28.87 -1.42 5.12
C MET A 401 -28.51 -2.32 3.93
N SER A 402 -28.67 -3.64 4.09
CA SER A 402 -28.42 -4.59 3.01
C SER A 402 -29.41 -4.42 1.87
N ASN A 403 -30.69 -4.19 2.17
CA ASN A 403 -31.71 -3.92 1.17
C ASN A 403 -31.40 -2.65 0.35
N ALA A 404 -31.05 -1.57 1.04
CA ALA A 404 -30.69 -0.30 0.38
C ALA A 404 -29.44 -0.45 -0.51
N MET A 405 -28.41 -1.14 -0.03
CA MET A 405 -27.17 -1.37 -0.80
C MET A 405 -27.44 -2.16 -2.08
N VAL A 406 -28.16 -3.28 -1.98
CA VAL A 406 -28.51 -4.12 -3.15
C VAL A 406 -29.39 -3.36 -4.10
N ALA A 407 -30.43 -2.69 -3.61
CA ALA A 407 -31.34 -1.91 -4.44
C ALA A 407 -30.60 -0.80 -5.22
N MET A 408 -29.71 -0.05 -4.56
CA MET A 408 -28.92 1.00 -5.21
C MET A 408 -27.93 0.45 -6.24
N ALA A 409 -27.30 -0.72 -5.97
CA ALA A 409 -26.40 -1.37 -6.90
C ALA A 409 -27.16 -1.83 -8.16
N ILE A 410 -28.31 -2.49 -8.00
CA ILE A 410 -29.17 -2.95 -9.11
C ILE A 410 -29.72 -1.78 -9.92
N ASP A 411 -30.21 -0.73 -9.25
CA ASP A 411 -30.70 0.51 -9.90
C ASP A 411 -29.62 1.11 -10.82
N THR A 412 -28.36 1.14 -10.34
CA THR A 412 -27.23 1.63 -11.12
C THR A 412 -26.95 0.78 -12.35
N VAL A 413 -26.94 -0.54 -12.19
CA VAL A 413 -26.67 -1.48 -13.28
C VAL A 413 -27.79 -1.46 -14.31
N THR A 414 -29.05 -1.42 -13.86
CA THR A 414 -30.23 -1.33 -14.75
C THR A 414 -30.20 -0.05 -15.58
N ALA A 415 -29.68 1.05 -15.01
CA ALA A 415 -29.46 2.30 -15.75
C ALA A 415 -28.25 2.23 -16.71
N GLY A 416 -27.54 1.09 -16.80
CA GLY A 416 -26.42 0.87 -17.72
C GLY A 416 -25.05 1.33 -17.17
N TYR A 417 -24.98 1.80 -15.91
CA TYR A 417 -23.77 2.35 -15.30
C TYR A 417 -23.03 1.33 -14.42
N GLY A 418 -21.81 1.70 -14.00
CA GLY A 418 -21.04 0.95 -13.03
C GLY A 418 -21.22 1.50 -11.61
N ALA A 419 -21.32 0.58 -10.62
CA ALA A 419 -21.38 0.88 -9.20
C ALA A 419 -20.12 0.42 -8.48
N LEU A 420 -19.64 1.26 -7.53
CA LEU A 420 -18.56 0.93 -6.60
C LEU A 420 -19.14 0.90 -5.18
N VAL A 421 -18.99 -0.23 -4.50
CA VAL A 421 -19.53 -0.44 -3.15
C VAL A 421 -18.37 -0.58 -2.15
N PHE A 422 -18.29 0.30 -1.17
CA PHE A 422 -17.31 0.20 -0.08
C PHE A 422 -17.89 -0.53 1.13
N CYS A 423 -17.11 -1.47 1.68
CA CYS A 423 -17.46 -2.28 2.85
C CYS A 423 -16.38 -2.21 3.91
N GLY A 424 -16.76 -2.31 5.18
CA GLY A 424 -15.88 -2.15 6.34
C GLY A 424 -14.88 -3.28 6.58
N SER A 425 -15.00 -4.44 5.90
CA SER A 425 -14.06 -5.55 6.07
C SER A 425 -13.96 -6.43 4.81
N ARG A 426 -12.89 -7.23 4.75
CA ARG A 426 -12.67 -8.20 3.66
C ARG A 426 -13.80 -9.23 3.55
N VAL A 427 -14.25 -9.75 4.69
CA VAL A 427 -15.35 -10.71 4.75
C VAL A 427 -16.67 -10.07 4.30
N ALA A 428 -16.92 -8.83 4.75
CA ALA A 428 -18.08 -8.08 4.30
C ALA A 428 -18.09 -7.88 2.78
N CYS A 429 -16.93 -7.60 2.15
CA CYS A 429 -16.86 -7.49 0.68
C CYS A 429 -17.32 -8.79 -0.02
N GLN A 430 -16.91 -9.95 0.45
CA GLN A 430 -17.30 -11.24 -0.14
C GLN A 430 -18.79 -11.52 0.05
N VAL A 431 -19.30 -11.33 1.27
CA VAL A 431 -20.72 -11.53 1.60
C VAL A 431 -21.61 -10.58 0.80
N GLN A 432 -21.27 -9.31 0.75
CA GLN A 432 -22.06 -8.32 0.02
C GLN A 432 -21.99 -8.51 -1.51
N ALA A 433 -20.81 -8.91 -2.04
CA ALA A 433 -20.70 -9.26 -3.45
C ALA A 433 -21.58 -10.47 -3.82
N ALA A 434 -21.62 -11.50 -2.98
CA ALA A 434 -22.52 -12.64 -3.16
C ALA A 434 -23.99 -12.21 -3.14
N LEU A 435 -24.38 -11.41 -2.14
CA LEU A 435 -25.74 -10.92 -1.99
C LEU A 435 -26.20 -10.05 -3.18
N ILE A 436 -25.35 -9.15 -3.65
CA ILE A 436 -25.64 -8.35 -4.87
C ILE A 436 -25.73 -9.29 -6.08
N SER A 437 -24.83 -10.28 -6.20
CA SER A 437 -24.82 -11.18 -7.35
C SER A 437 -26.10 -12.04 -7.45
N GLU A 438 -26.70 -12.43 -6.34
CA GLU A 438 -27.98 -13.15 -6.32
C GLU A 438 -29.13 -12.31 -6.85
N ALA A 439 -29.11 -11.01 -6.59
CA ALA A 439 -30.12 -10.06 -7.08
C ALA A 439 -29.86 -9.56 -8.51
N MET A 440 -28.69 -9.86 -9.12
CA MET A 440 -28.40 -9.48 -10.49
C MET A 440 -29.24 -10.27 -11.50
N PRO A 441 -29.55 -9.68 -12.67
CA PRO A 441 -30.21 -10.37 -13.76
C PRO A 441 -29.50 -11.67 -14.15
N ASP A 442 -30.28 -12.65 -14.65
CA ASP A 442 -29.72 -13.92 -15.11
C ASP A 442 -28.71 -13.69 -16.24
N PRO A 443 -27.50 -14.29 -16.20
CA PRO A 443 -26.52 -14.22 -17.28
C PRO A 443 -27.07 -14.62 -18.65
N ALA A 444 -28.07 -15.48 -18.69
CA ALA A 444 -28.77 -15.90 -19.92
C ALA A 444 -29.50 -14.73 -20.63
N THR A 445 -29.82 -13.64 -19.88
CA THR A 445 -30.46 -12.44 -20.44
C THR A 445 -29.47 -11.45 -21.04
N LEU A 446 -28.16 -11.71 -20.88
CA LEU A 446 -27.09 -10.87 -21.41
C LEU A 446 -26.83 -11.17 -22.89
N GLY A 447 -26.31 -10.19 -23.61
CA GLY A 447 -25.78 -10.42 -24.95
C GLY A 447 -24.63 -11.42 -24.93
N ALA A 448 -24.51 -12.22 -26.00
CA ALA A 448 -23.47 -13.25 -26.10
C ALA A 448 -22.05 -12.69 -25.95
N GLU A 449 -21.81 -11.46 -26.38
CA GLU A 449 -20.50 -10.78 -26.27
C GLU A 449 -20.14 -10.47 -24.81
N ASP A 450 -21.07 -9.94 -24.03
CA ASP A 450 -20.82 -9.59 -22.62
C ASP A 450 -20.63 -10.84 -21.76
N LEU A 451 -21.41 -11.88 -22.01
CA LEU A 451 -21.22 -13.16 -21.35
C LEU A 451 -19.87 -13.80 -21.74
N GLY A 452 -19.50 -13.73 -23.01
CA GLY A 452 -18.19 -14.20 -23.51
C GLY A 452 -17.03 -13.52 -22.76
N LYS A 453 -17.04 -12.19 -22.63
CA LYS A 453 -16.00 -11.43 -21.89
C LYS A 453 -15.91 -11.85 -20.42
N ARG A 454 -17.02 -12.13 -19.74
CA ARG A 454 -17.03 -12.61 -18.35
C ARG A 454 -16.47 -14.03 -18.21
N LEU A 455 -16.81 -14.91 -19.16
CA LEU A 455 -16.26 -16.28 -19.20
C LEU A 455 -14.75 -16.25 -19.47
N ASP A 456 -14.31 -15.34 -20.31
CA ASP A 456 -12.89 -15.10 -20.60
C ASP A 456 -12.12 -14.66 -19.36
N LEU A 457 -12.64 -13.68 -18.62
CA LEU A 457 -12.07 -13.24 -17.36
C LEU A 457 -11.98 -14.40 -16.36
N LEU A 458 -13.05 -15.20 -16.26
CA LEU A 458 -13.09 -16.37 -15.38
C LEU A 458 -12.02 -17.40 -15.77
N ALA A 459 -11.84 -17.66 -17.08
CA ALA A 459 -10.83 -18.57 -17.58
C ALA A 459 -9.40 -18.04 -17.32
N GLU A 460 -9.20 -16.74 -17.47
CA GLU A 460 -7.92 -16.08 -17.14
C GLU A 460 -7.58 -16.26 -15.66
N LEU A 461 -8.49 -15.93 -14.76
CA LEU A 461 -8.28 -16.05 -13.32
C LEU A 461 -8.05 -17.49 -12.86
N ARG A 462 -8.80 -18.48 -13.44
CA ARG A 462 -8.57 -19.91 -13.19
C ARG A 462 -7.18 -20.38 -13.64
N SER A 463 -6.56 -19.71 -14.62
CA SER A 463 -5.23 -20.06 -15.11
C SER A 463 -4.10 -19.53 -14.23
N LEU A 464 -4.38 -18.68 -13.23
CA LEU A 464 -3.37 -18.16 -12.34
C LEU A 464 -2.81 -19.27 -11.43
N PRO A 465 -1.49 -19.29 -11.19
CA PRO A 465 -0.87 -20.25 -10.25
C PRO A 465 -1.40 -20.12 -8.81
N SER A 466 -1.88 -18.93 -8.47
CA SER A 466 -2.47 -18.63 -7.17
C SER A 466 -3.86 -19.27 -6.95
N GLY A 467 -4.46 -19.88 -7.99
CA GLY A 467 -5.84 -20.36 -7.96
C GLY A 467 -6.86 -19.22 -7.94
N LEU A 468 -8.13 -19.53 -8.15
CA LEU A 468 -9.25 -18.58 -8.10
C LEU A 468 -9.98 -18.71 -6.76
N ASP A 469 -10.39 -17.57 -6.20
CA ASP A 469 -11.24 -17.53 -5.00
C ASP A 469 -12.63 -18.10 -5.34
N PRO A 470 -13.14 -19.10 -4.59
CA PRO A 470 -14.44 -19.72 -4.86
C PRO A 470 -15.63 -18.74 -4.79
N ALA A 471 -15.55 -17.73 -3.94
CA ALA A 471 -16.58 -16.70 -3.86
C ALA A 471 -16.56 -15.80 -5.11
N LEU A 472 -15.37 -15.43 -5.57
CA LEU A 472 -15.19 -14.65 -6.79
C LEU A 472 -15.67 -15.41 -8.03
N GLU A 473 -15.41 -16.71 -8.09
CA GLU A 473 -15.86 -17.57 -9.19
C GLU A 473 -17.38 -17.53 -9.40
N LYS A 474 -18.12 -17.51 -8.30
CA LYS A 474 -19.58 -17.45 -8.34
C LYS A 474 -20.14 -16.09 -8.77
N THR A 475 -19.48 -14.99 -8.33
CA THR A 475 -20.02 -13.65 -8.52
C THR A 475 -19.64 -13.04 -9.88
N LEU A 476 -18.50 -13.42 -10.46
CA LEU A 476 -17.99 -12.85 -11.71
C LEU A 476 -18.92 -13.09 -12.90
N ILE A 477 -19.53 -14.27 -12.99
CA ILE A 477 -20.44 -14.60 -14.10
C ILE A 477 -21.68 -13.70 -14.10
N LYS A 478 -22.08 -13.21 -12.92
CA LYS A 478 -23.15 -12.23 -12.73
C LYS A 478 -22.72 -10.78 -12.96
N GLY A 479 -21.42 -10.54 -13.24
CA GLY A 479 -20.86 -9.19 -13.45
C GLY A 479 -20.56 -8.44 -12.17
N VAL A 480 -20.44 -9.14 -11.04
CA VAL A 480 -20.05 -8.60 -9.73
C VAL A 480 -18.67 -9.09 -9.38
N GLY A 481 -17.76 -8.18 -9.09
CA GLY A 481 -16.44 -8.49 -8.57
C GLY A 481 -16.24 -7.92 -7.18
N PHE A 482 -15.23 -8.41 -6.46
CA PHE A 482 -14.76 -7.73 -5.24
C PHE A 482 -13.26 -7.48 -5.29
N HIS A 483 -12.81 -6.50 -4.51
CA HIS A 483 -11.41 -6.05 -4.48
C HIS A 483 -11.00 -5.72 -3.05
N ASN A 484 -10.08 -6.49 -2.49
CA ASN A 484 -9.54 -6.26 -1.16
C ASN A 484 -8.10 -6.79 -1.04
N ALA A 485 -7.39 -6.43 0.03
CA ALA A 485 -5.99 -6.82 0.26
C ALA A 485 -5.78 -8.33 0.48
N GLY A 486 -6.83 -9.11 0.69
CA GLY A 486 -6.76 -10.57 0.81
C GLY A 486 -6.62 -11.29 -0.54
N MET A 487 -6.86 -10.61 -1.66
CA MET A 487 -6.68 -11.13 -3.01
C MET A 487 -5.23 -11.00 -3.47
N THR A 488 -4.82 -11.85 -4.39
CA THR A 488 -3.48 -11.73 -5.00
C THR A 488 -3.40 -10.50 -5.89
N THR A 489 -2.17 -10.05 -6.18
CA THR A 489 -1.95 -8.87 -7.03
C THR A 489 -2.54 -9.07 -8.43
N GLU A 490 -2.35 -10.27 -9.00
CA GLU A 490 -2.84 -10.64 -10.31
C GLU A 490 -4.37 -10.64 -10.38
N GLU A 491 -5.03 -11.17 -9.33
CA GLU A 491 -6.50 -11.12 -9.23
C GLU A 491 -7.00 -9.68 -9.15
N ARG A 492 -6.37 -8.85 -8.31
CA ARG A 492 -6.75 -7.43 -8.16
C ARG A 492 -6.61 -6.66 -9.47
N GLU A 493 -5.50 -6.86 -10.20
CA GLU A 493 -5.26 -6.21 -11.49
C GLU A 493 -6.30 -6.65 -12.54
N ALA A 494 -6.57 -7.95 -12.66
CA ALA A 494 -7.54 -8.47 -13.62
C ALA A 494 -8.96 -7.97 -13.34
N ILE A 495 -9.38 -7.96 -12.06
CA ILE A 495 -10.69 -7.45 -11.65
C ILE A 495 -10.80 -5.94 -11.88
N ALA A 496 -9.77 -5.16 -11.53
CA ALA A 496 -9.73 -3.72 -11.76
C ALA A 496 -9.84 -3.38 -13.25
N GLN A 497 -9.08 -4.09 -14.09
CA GLN A 497 -9.12 -3.93 -15.54
C GLN A 497 -10.50 -4.31 -16.13
N ALA A 498 -11.09 -5.42 -15.69
CA ALA A 498 -12.40 -5.87 -16.14
C ALA A 498 -13.51 -4.86 -15.75
N TYR A 499 -13.39 -4.23 -14.59
CA TYR A 499 -14.31 -3.19 -14.15
C TYR A 499 -14.15 -1.90 -14.99
N ASP A 500 -12.93 -1.46 -15.24
CA ASP A 500 -12.65 -0.27 -16.08
C ASP A 500 -13.16 -0.46 -17.51
N GLN A 501 -13.01 -1.67 -18.06
CA GLN A 501 -13.55 -2.05 -19.37
C GLN A 501 -15.07 -2.23 -19.40
N GLY A 502 -15.75 -2.21 -18.24
CA GLY A 502 -17.18 -2.37 -18.12
C GLY A 502 -17.69 -3.80 -18.25
N VAL A 503 -16.80 -4.81 -18.25
CA VAL A 503 -17.13 -6.24 -18.19
C VAL A 503 -17.83 -6.57 -16.87
N LEU A 504 -17.28 -6.02 -15.77
CA LEU A 504 -17.92 -6.02 -14.45
C LEU A 504 -18.69 -4.71 -14.27
N LYS A 505 -19.90 -4.81 -13.77
CA LYS A 505 -20.79 -3.66 -13.53
C LYS A 505 -20.79 -3.21 -12.06
N VAL A 506 -20.52 -4.13 -11.14
CA VAL A 506 -20.42 -3.82 -9.70
C VAL A 506 -19.08 -4.30 -9.17
N LEU A 507 -18.40 -3.41 -8.45
CA LEU A 507 -17.16 -3.71 -7.74
C LEU A 507 -17.37 -3.44 -6.25
N VAL A 508 -17.20 -4.48 -5.42
CA VAL A 508 -17.30 -4.37 -3.97
C VAL A 508 -15.90 -4.33 -3.37
N ALA A 509 -15.56 -3.29 -2.61
CA ALA A 509 -14.20 -3.08 -2.17
C ALA A 509 -14.08 -2.65 -0.70
N THR A 510 -12.91 -2.84 -0.12
CA THR A 510 -12.50 -2.17 1.12
C THR A 510 -11.94 -0.78 0.84
N CYS A 511 -11.78 0.05 1.88
CA CYS A 511 -11.23 1.41 1.77
C CYS A 511 -9.85 1.49 1.10
N SER A 512 -9.07 0.40 1.10
CA SER A 512 -7.77 0.33 0.43
C SER A 512 -7.82 0.64 -1.08
N LEU A 513 -8.98 0.42 -1.73
CA LEU A 513 -9.19 0.81 -3.13
C LEU A 513 -9.30 2.34 -3.29
N ALA A 514 -9.81 3.04 -2.29
CA ALA A 514 -10.00 4.49 -2.35
C ALA A 514 -8.66 5.23 -2.50
N ALA A 515 -7.59 4.75 -1.87
CA ALA A 515 -6.27 5.37 -1.85
C ALA A 515 -5.30 4.87 -2.95
N GLY A 516 -5.51 3.67 -3.50
CA GLY A 516 -4.45 2.97 -4.26
C GLY A 516 -4.70 2.76 -5.76
N VAL A 517 -5.91 2.92 -6.28
CA VAL A 517 -6.24 2.61 -7.68
C VAL A 517 -7.23 3.62 -8.23
N ASN A 518 -7.03 4.06 -9.47
CA ASN A 518 -7.92 5.01 -10.13
C ASN A 518 -9.09 4.31 -10.84
N LEU A 519 -10.09 3.90 -10.07
CA LEU A 519 -11.32 3.25 -10.57
C LEU A 519 -12.55 4.11 -10.25
N PRO A 520 -12.92 5.06 -11.10
CA PRO A 520 -14.11 5.86 -10.89
C PRO A 520 -15.39 5.10 -11.30
N ALA A 521 -16.50 5.40 -10.61
CA ALA A 521 -17.83 4.87 -10.87
C ALA A 521 -18.85 5.99 -11.05
N ARG A 522 -19.94 5.74 -11.75
CA ARG A 522 -21.08 6.68 -11.77
C ARG A 522 -21.64 6.86 -10.36
N ARG A 523 -21.78 5.74 -9.63
CA ARG A 523 -22.34 5.73 -8.27
C ARG A 523 -21.42 5.01 -7.30
N VAL A 524 -21.14 5.68 -6.19
CA VAL A 524 -20.39 5.13 -5.05
C VAL A 524 -21.37 4.87 -3.90
N ILE A 525 -21.36 3.67 -3.36
CA ILE A 525 -22.19 3.24 -2.25
C ILE A 525 -21.29 2.87 -1.09
N ILE A 526 -21.43 3.56 0.04
CA ILE A 526 -20.65 3.28 1.24
C ILE A 526 -21.56 2.55 2.23
N ASN A 527 -21.34 1.25 2.40
CA ASN A 527 -22.16 0.39 3.23
C ASN A 527 -21.69 0.42 4.69
N GLY A 528 -22.16 1.40 5.44
CA GLY A 528 -21.75 1.70 6.80
C GLY A 528 -20.53 2.62 6.88
N ALA A 529 -20.48 3.42 7.92
CA ALA A 529 -19.41 4.40 8.16
C ALA A 529 -18.24 3.83 8.99
N ARG A 530 -18.20 2.52 9.25
CA ARG A 530 -17.14 1.87 10.03
C ARG A 530 -16.24 0.99 9.18
N MET A 531 -14.93 1.11 9.42
CA MET A 531 -13.90 0.21 8.90
C MET A 531 -13.35 -0.63 10.06
N GLY A 532 -13.77 -1.89 10.10
CA GLY A 532 -13.59 -2.72 11.29
C GLY A 532 -14.45 -2.22 12.47
N ARG A 533 -13.81 -1.79 13.53
CA ARG A 533 -14.48 -1.24 14.74
C ARG A 533 -14.52 0.29 14.75
N GLU A 534 -13.66 0.94 14.01
CA GLU A 534 -13.46 2.39 14.02
C GLU A 534 -14.34 3.10 13.00
N LEU A 535 -14.77 4.31 13.33
CA LEU A 535 -15.45 5.19 12.38
C LEU A 535 -14.46 5.68 11.33
N VAL A 536 -14.92 5.77 10.07
CA VAL A 536 -14.12 6.34 8.98
C VAL A 536 -13.79 7.80 9.27
N GLY A 537 -12.53 8.19 9.10
CA GLY A 537 -12.15 9.60 9.22
C GLY A 537 -12.60 10.45 8.02
N PRO A 538 -12.68 11.79 8.19
CA PRO A 538 -13.15 12.71 7.13
C PRO A 538 -12.35 12.58 5.83
N ALA A 539 -11.02 12.46 5.91
CA ALA A 539 -10.14 12.32 4.75
C ALA A 539 -10.46 11.05 3.93
N MET A 540 -10.63 9.90 4.60
CA MET A 540 -10.97 8.64 3.95
C MET A 540 -12.36 8.69 3.33
N LEU A 541 -13.35 9.28 4.02
CA LEU A 541 -14.69 9.46 3.46
C LEU A 541 -14.65 10.29 2.18
N ARG A 542 -13.93 11.43 2.18
CA ARG A 542 -13.76 12.28 0.99
C ARG A 542 -13.03 11.55 -0.15
N GLN A 543 -12.05 10.69 0.15
CA GLN A 543 -11.39 9.87 -0.86
C GLN A 543 -12.34 8.85 -1.49
N MET A 544 -13.19 8.18 -0.69
CA MET A 544 -14.20 7.26 -1.20
C MET A 544 -15.26 8.00 -2.05
N CYS A 545 -15.81 9.10 -1.57
CA CYS A 545 -16.73 9.96 -2.32
C CYS A 545 -16.07 10.51 -3.60
N GLY A 546 -14.78 10.75 -3.54
CA GLY A 546 -13.96 11.20 -4.66
C GLY A 546 -13.95 10.26 -5.86
N ARG A 547 -14.32 9.00 -5.69
CA ARG A 547 -14.42 8.00 -6.77
C ARG A 547 -15.72 8.09 -7.57
N ALA A 548 -16.69 8.91 -7.18
CA ALA A 548 -17.92 9.12 -7.95
C ALA A 548 -17.68 10.04 -9.15
N GLY A 549 -18.28 9.72 -10.30
CA GLY A 549 -18.21 10.50 -11.54
C GLY A 549 -16.98 10.22 -12.41
N ARG A 550 -17.20 9.76 -13.65
CA ARG A 550 -16.15 9.47 -14.65
C ARG A 550 -16.03 10.63 -15.63
N LYS A 551 -14.86 11.27 -15.69
CA LYS A 551 -14.62 12.36 -16.65
C LYS A 551 -14.86 11.87 -18.09
N GLY A 552 -15.66 12.62 -18.86
CA GLY A 552 -15.98 12.33 -20.26
C GLY A 552 -16.99 11.20 -20.49
N LYS A 553 -17.49 10.55 -19.42
CA LYS A 553 -18.51 9.49 -19.50
C LYS A 553 -19.78 9.82 -18.69
N ASP A 554 -19.63 10.52 -17.56
CA ASP A 554 -20.74 10.83 -16.66
C ASP A 554 -20.91 12.36 -16.56
N GLU A 555 -22.15 12.84 -16.57
CA GLU A 555 -22.46 14.26 -16.37
C GLU A 555 -22.34 14.67 -14.91
N ALA A 556 -22.73 13.77 -13.97
CA ALA A 556 -22.59 13.92 -12.54
C ALA A 556 -22.22 12.59 -11.89
N GLY A 557 -21.64 12.62 -10.73
CA GLY A 557 -21.41 11.45 -9.85
C GLY A 557 -22.44 11.45 -8.72
N GLU A 558 -22.68 10.30 -8.12
CA GLU A 558 -23.55 10.15 -6.96
C GLU A 558 -22.86 9.35 -5.87
N THR A 559 -22.97 9.80 -4.61
CA THR A 559 -22.50 9.06 -3.45
C THR A 559 -23.63 8.81 -2.47
N TYR A 560 -23.71 7.59 -1.98
CA TYR A 560 -24.73 7.16 -1.02
C TYR A 560 -24.03 6.56 0.20
N LEU A 561 -24.18 7.21 1.35
CA LEU A 561 -23.70 6.68 2.63
C LEU A 561 -24.88 6.03 3.36
N ILE A 562 -24.82 4.72 3.54
CA ILE A 562 -25.85 3.93 4.23
C ILE A 562 -25.49 3.83 5.70
N VAL A 563 -26.42 4.18 6.59
CA VAL A 563 -26.14 4.30 8.01
C VAL A 563 -27.19 3.57 8.84
N GLY A 564 -26.72 2.88 9.87
CA GLY A 564 -27.57 2.30 10.91
C GLY A 564 -27.92 3.29 12.02
N LYS A 565 -28.93 2.98 12.81
CA LYS A 565 -29.41 3.84 13.91
C LYS A 565 -28.31 4.17 14.92
N SER A 566 -27.41 3.22 15.23
CA SER A 566 -26.32 3.41 16.20
C SER A 566 -25.29 4.47 15.78
N ASP A 567 -25.10 4.64 14.48
CA ASP A 567 -24.00 5.45 13.94
C ASP A 567 -24.48 6.78 13.35
N LEU A 568 -25.80 7.05 13.35
CA LEU A 568 -26.38 8.22 12.71
C LEU A 568 -25.79 9.54 13.23
N GLN A 569 -25.67 9.68 14.55
CA GLN A 569 -25.09 10.90 15.15
C GLN A 569 -23.63 11.07 14.71
N ALA A 570 -22.83 10.03 14.91
CA ALA A 570 -21.40 10.05 14.55
C ALA A 570 -21.17 10.34 13.06
N VAL A 571 -22.07 9.88 12.19
CA VAL A 571 -22.03 10.17 10.75
C VAL A 571 -22.44 11.60 10.46
N CYS A 572 -23.42 12.16 11.15
CA CYS A 572 -23.77 13.58 10.98
C CYS A 572 -22.59 14.48 11.36
N ASP A 573 -21.93 14.16 12.49
CA ASP A 573 -20.72 14.87 12.93
C ASP A 573 -19.57 14.70 11.93
N LEU A 574 -19.42 13.50 11.34
CA LEU A 574 -18.41 13.20 10.32
C LEU A 574 -18.63 13.97 9.00
N LEU A 575 -19.88 14.10 8.55
CA LEU A 575 -20.22 14.84 7.32
C LEU A 575 -19.99 16.35 7.46
N GLU A 576 -20.09 16.87 8.68
CA GLU A 576 -19.83 18.29 9.00
C GLU A 576 -18.38 18.53 9.43
N ALA A 577 -17.60 17.48 9.71
CA ALA A 577 -16.23 17.60 10.20
C ALA A 577 -15.34 18.29 9.14
N ASP A 578 -14.55 19.23 9.62
CA ASP A 578 -13.46 19.79 8.83
C ASP A 578 -12.38 18.72 8.57
N MET A 579 -11.60 18.93 7.53
CA MET A 579 -10.45 18.06 7.26
C MET A 579 -9.46 18.19 8.41
N PRO A 580 -8.86 17.07 8.88
CA PRO A 580 -7.86 17.13 9.93
C PRO A 580 -6.66 17.95 9.46
N ALA A 581 -6.12 18.74 10.37
CA ALA A 581 -4.84 19.42 10.14
C ALA A 581 -3.72 18.39 10.18
N ILE A 582 -2.75 18.52 9.29
CA ILE A 582 -1.54 17.70 9.31
C ILE A 582 -0.66 18.19 10.46
N GLU A 583 -0.23 17.25 11.29
CA GLU A 583 0.71 17.44 12.36
C GLU A 583 2.05 16.74 12.07
N SER A 584 3.11 17.21 12.69
CA SER A 584 4.43 16.60 12.54
C SER A 584 4.44 15.15 13.05
N CYS A 585 5.04 14.25 12.28
CA CYS A 585 5.33 12.88 12.69
C CYS A 585 6.59 12.74 13.54
N LEU A 586 7.31 13.83 13.80
CA LEU A 586 8.47 13.87 14.68
C LEU A 586 8.09 14.22 16.12
N ALA A 587 6.80 14.39 16.43
CA ALA A 587 6.31 14.59 17.79
C ALA A 587 6.64 13.38 18.69
N PRO A 588 6.78 13.56 20.01
CA PRO A 588 7.21 12.49 20.93
C PRO A 588 6.33 11.24 20.89
N GLU A 589 5.03 11.43 20.72
CA GLU A 589 4.05 10.35 20.62
C GLU A 589 4.26 9.48 19.36
N LYS A 590 4.79 10.07 18.28
CA LYS A 590 4.99 9.42 16.98
C LYS A 590 6.43 8.90 16.77
N ARG A 591 7.37 9.15 17.69
CA ARG A 591 8.77 8.63 17.74
C ARG A 591 9.63 8.82 16.48
N GLY A 592 9.23 9.64 15.54
CA GLY A 592 9.96 9.85 14.29
C GLY A 592 11.29 10.61 14.45
N LEU A 593 11.44 11.44 15.51
CA LEU A 593 12.59 12.31 15.68
C LEU A 593 13.90 11.55 15.94
N LYS A 594 13.88 10.46 16.70
CA LYS A 594 15.06 9.59 16.89
C LYS A 594 15.63 9.14 15.54
N ARG A 595 14.76 8.64 14.66
CA ARG A 595 15.16 8.19 13.34
C ARG A 595 15.69 9.36 12.50
N ALA A 596 15.05 10.52 12.54
CA ALA A 596 15.44 11.70 11.80
C ALA A 596 16.84 12.21 12.19
N LEU A 597 17.11 12.30 13.49
CA LEU A 597 18.42 12.72 14.02
C LEU A 597 19.51 11.68 13.72
N LEU A 598 19.25 10.40 13.97
CA LEU A 598 20.19 9.33 13.67
C LEU A 598 20.59 9.34 12.19
N GLU A 599 19.62 9.50 11.29
CA GLU A 599 19.87 9.51 9.85
C GLU A 599 20.65 10.76 9.41
N ALA A 600 20.33 11.94 9.96
CA ALA A 600 21.04 13.18 9.66
C ALA A 600 22.51 13.16 10.15
N ILE A 601 22.77 12.55 11.32
CA ILE A 601 24.12 12.36 11.87
C ILE A 601 24.89 11.30 11.07
N ALA A 602 24.26 10.17 10.76
CA ALA A 602 24.91 9.04 10.08
C ALA A 602 25.29 9.35 8.62
N THR A 603 24.50 10.19 7.93
CA THR A 603 24.83 10.70 6.58
C THR A 603 25.84 11.84 6.59
N GLY A 604 26.32 12.29 7.77
CA GLY A 604 27.25 13.40 7.90
C GLY A 604 26.63 14.77 7.61
N LEU A 605 25.30 14.85 7.49
CA LEU A 605 24.59 16.10 7.20
C LEU A 605 24.72 17.12 8.36
N VAL A 606 24.70 16.61 9.59
CA VAL A 606 24.90 17.40 10.81
C VAL A 606 25.81 16.64 11.79
N SER A 607 26.64 17.37 12.53
CA SER A 607 27.52 16.81 13.56
C SER A 607 27.47 17.59 14.87
N GLY A 608 27.61 18.91 14.84
CA GLY A 608 27.60 19.73 16.04
C GLY A 608 26.19 20.13 16.50
N VAL A 609 26.03 20.43 17.79
CA VAL A 609 24.75 20.85 18.40
C VAL A 609 24.10 22.02 17.64
N ALA A 610 24.91 22.98 17.17
CA ALA A 610 24.41 24.11 16.39
C ALA A 610 23.80 23.68 15.06
N ALA A 611 24.45 22.76 14.32
CA ALA A 611 23.94 22.21 13.06
C ALA A 611 22.66 21.38 13.28
N ILE A 612 22.61 20.62 14.37
CA ILE A 612 21.41 19.85 14.75
C ILE A 612 20.24 20.78 15.07
N LYS A 613 20.48 21.90 15.75
CA LYS A 613 19.44 22.92 15.99
C LYS A 613 18.96 23.55 14.69
N GLU A 614 19.83 23.80 13.72
CA GLU A 614 19.42 24.27 12.38
C GLU A 614 18.59 23.20 11.64
N TYR A 615 18.97 21.92 11.74
CA TYR A 615 18.17 20.82 11.19
C TYR A 615 16.76 20.80 11.80
N VAL A 616 16.64 20.91 13.12
CA VAL A 616 15.34 20.94 13.82
C VAL A 616 14.49 22.14 13.38
N LYS A 617 15.11 23.31 13.12
CA LYS A 617 14.39 24.48 12.58
C LYS A 617 13.78 24.24 11.20
N CYS A 618 14.37 23.34 10.40
CA CYS A 618 13.86 22.94 9.09
C CYS A 618 12.72 21.90 9.17
N THR A 619 12.41 21.35 10.35
CA THR A 619 11.32 20.36 10.52
C THR A 619 9.95 21.02 10.57
N LEU A 620 8.92 20.27 10.21
CA LEU A 620 7.52 20.65 10.45
C LEU A 620 7.22 20.75 11.96
N LEU A 621 7.85 19.90 12.78
CA LEU A 621 7.76 19.93 14.24
C LEU A 621 8.01 21.33 14.81
N TYR A 622 9.05 22.02 14.32
CA TYR A 622 9.40 23.36 14.77
C TYR A 622 8.35 24.44 14.43
N ARG A 623 7.49 24.14 13.44
CA ARG A 623 6.37 25.02 13.04
C ARG A 623 5.07 24.74 13.79
N THR A 624 4.90 23.50 14.25
CA THR A 624 3.66 23.03 14.89
C THR A 624 3.71 23.07 16.42
N VAL A 625 4.91 23.04 17.01
CA VAL A 625 5.15 22.98 18.46
C VAL A 625 5.92 24.22 18.93
N ASP A 626 5.79 24.53 20.21
CA ASP A 626 6.59 25.61 20.83
C ASP A 626 8.10 25.37 20.64
N LYS A 627 8.82 26.43 20.30
CA LYS A 627 10.26 26.37 20.00
C LYS A 627 11.11 25.79 21.13
N LYS A 628 10.79 26.12 22.40
CA LYS A 628 11.54 25.59 23.55
C LYS A 628 11.26 24.11 23.73
N LEU A 629 10.00 23.71 23.52
CA LEU A 629 9.61 22.30 23.59
C LEU A 629 10.26 21.49 22.47
N SER A 630 10.34 22.02 21.24
CA SER A 630 11.02 21.35 20.12
C SER A 630 12.50 21.04 20.41
N TYR A 631 13.22 21.95 21.06
CA TYR A 631 14.60 21.71 21.49
C TYR A 631 14.69 20.73 22.66
N SER A 632 13.77 20.78 23.63
CA SER A 632 13.73 19.79 24.72
C SER A 632 13.50 18.37 24.20
N ILE A 633 12.60 18.21 23.20
CA ILE A 633 12.35 16.92 22.54
C ILE A 633 13.61 16.45 21.79
N MET A 634 14.32 17.37 21.12
CA MET A 634 15.59 17.09 20.44
C MET A 634 16.64 16.58 21.44
N ASP A 635 16.83 17.29 22.56
CA ASP A 635 17.83 16.92 23.55
C ASP A 635 17.52 15.55 24.16
N SER A 636 16.23 15.24 24.46
CA SER A 636 15.81 13.92 24.93
C SER A 636 16.10 12.83 23.90
N ALA A 637 15.80 13.07 22.62
CA ALA A 637 16.06 12.10 21.56
C ALA A 637 17.56 11.84 21.33
N LEU A 638 18.40 12.86 21.44
CA LEU A 638 19.86 12.71 21.38
C LEU A 638 20.41 11.91 22.56
N GLN A 639 19.89 12.16 23.76
CA GLN A 639 20.27 11.41 24.95
C GLN A 639 19.88 9.92 24.82
N GLU A 640 18.66 9.63 24.38
CA GLU A 640 18.20 8.27 24.16
C GLU A 640 19.05 7.54 23.10
N LEU A 641 19.37 8.19 21.97
CA LEU A 641 20.25 7.63 20.94
C LEU A 641 21.68 7.33 21.45
N ALA A 642 22.19 8.17 22.36
CA ALA A 642 23.50 7.96 22.97
C ALA A 642 23.46 6.82 24.00
N GLU A 643 22.43 6.71 24.84
CA GLU A 643 22.19 5.61 25.77
C GLU A 643 22.06 4.27 25.03
N GLU A 644 21.36 4.25 23.91
CA GLU A 644 21.21 3.11 23.00
C GLU A 644 22.48 2.81 22.19
N LYS A 645 23.56 3.61 22.34
CA LYS A 645 24.83 3.46 21.63
C LYS A 645 24.72 3.55 20.10
N LEU A 646 23.72 4.25 19.61
CA LEU A 646 23.55 4.51 18.17
C LEU A 646 24.36 5.71 17.71
N ILE A 647 24.57 6.68 18.60
CA ILE A 647 25.46 7.82 18.40
C ILE A 647 26.43 7.93 19.57
N GLN A 648 27.52 8.65 19.37
CA GLN A 648 28.48 8.98 20.41
C GLN A 648 28.83 10.46 20.34
N LEU A 649 29.02 11.07 21.49
CA LEU A 649 29.51 12.46 21.63
C LEU A 649 31.03 12.43 21.74
N ASN A 650 31.69 13.15 20.86
CA ASN A 650 33.15 13.34 20.87
C ASN A 650 33.59 14.47 21.81
N GLU A 651 34.90 14.59 22.04
CA GLU A 651 35.49 15.63 22.89
C GLU A 651 35.29 17.05 22.33
N ASP A 652 35.07 17.20 21.02
CA ASP A 652 34.80 18.45 20.33
C ASP A 652 33.31 18.86 20.32
N GLU A 653 32.49 18.24 21.17
CA GLU A 653 31.03 18.40 21.22
C GLU A 653 30.30 18.02 19.90
N SER A 654 30.92 17.22 19.05
CA SER A 654 30.31 16.70 17.86
C SER A 654 29.67 15.32 18.10
N TYR A 655 28.50 15.08 17.51
CA TYR A 655 27.87 13.77 17.50
C TYR A 655 28.28 13.02 16.24
N VAL A 656 28.63 11.77 16.40
CA VAL A 656 28.97 10.84 15.31
C VAL A 656 28.15 9.56 15.47
N ALA A 657 27.65 9.01 14.37
CA ALA A 657 26.97 7.73 14.40
C ALA A 657 27.98 6.60 14.64
N THR A 658 27.69 5.73 15.59
CA THR A 658 28.46 4.50 15.82
C THR A 658 28.31 3.54 14.65
N GLN A 659 29.15 2.49 14.60
CA GLN A 659 29.01 1.43 13.61
C GLN A 659 27.58 0.82 13.62
N LEU A 660 27.01 0.65 14.81
CA LEU A 660 25.64 0.17 14.98
C LEU A 660 24.62 1.20 14.41
N GLY A 661 24.78 2.48 14.72
CA GLY A 661 23.91 3.51 14.18
C GLY A 661 23.96 3.58 12.65
N GLN A 662 25.16 3.50 12.07
CA GLN A 662 25.34 3.44 10.61
C GLN A 662 24.67 2.20 9.99
N ALA A 663 24.78 1.04 10.65
CA ALA A 663 24.15 -0.20 10.20
C ALA A 663 22.62 -0.09 10.22
N VAL A 664 22.04 0.51 11.26
CA VAL A 664 20.59 0.76 11.38
C VAL A 664 20.10 1.68 10.25
N VAL A 665 20.84 2.76 9.95
CA VAL A 665 20.47 3.67 8.87
C VAL A 665 20.57 3.00 7.50
N ALA A 666 21.67 2.32 7.21
CA ALA A 666 21.90 1.65 5.92
C ALA A 666 20.88 0.54 5.62
N SER A 667 20.41 -0.15 6.66
CA SER A 667 19.38 -1.20 6.55
C SER A 667 17.95 -0.66 6.46
N ALA A 668 17.75 0.64 6.65
CA ALA A 668 16.47 1.32 6.70
C ALA A 668 15.55 0.84 7.85
N PHE A 669 16.11 0.29 8.94
CA PHE A 669 15.35 -0.09 10.13
C PHE A 669 15.03 1.13 10.99
N ALA A 670 13.90 1.08 11.71
CA ALA A 670 13.68 2.00 12.82
C ALA A 670 14.72 1.73 13.94
N PRO A 671 15.13 2.73 14.74
CA PRO A 671 16.12 2.51 15.81
C PRO A 671 15.79 1.32 16.71
N ASP A 672 14.57 1.26 17.24
CA ASP A 672 14.12 0.19 18.14
C ASP A 672 14.11 -1.19 17.46
N ASP A 673 13.71 -1.28 16.20
CA ASP A 673 13.73 -2.52 15.41
C ASP A 673 15.17 -2.92 15.07
N GLY A 674 16.04 -1.93 14.80
CA GLY A 674 17.47 -2.14 14.56
C GLY A 674 18.20 -2.72 15.75
N LEU A 675 17.90 -2.25 16.95
CA LEU A 675 18.44 -2.81 18.20
C LEU A 675 17.99 -4.26 18.44
N PHE A 676 16.71 -4.53 18.22
CA PHE A 676 16.20 -5.90 18.31
C PHE A 676 16.90 -6.83 17.30
N VAL A 677 17.02 -6.41 16.04
CA VAL A 677 17.72 -7.17 14.99
C VAL A 677 19.19 -7.35 15.34
N TYR A 678 19.86 -6.34 15.90
CA TYR A 678 21.25 -6.44 16.34
C TYR A 678 21.46 -7.54 17.37
N GLU A 679 20.63 -7.59 18.42
CA GLU A 679 20.74 -8.63 19.45
C GLU A 679 20.44 -10.03 18.90
N GLU A 680 19.48 -10.16 17.98
CA GLU A 680 19.19 -11.42 17.30
C GLU A 680 20.36 -11.89 16.43
N LEU A 681 20.94 -11.00 15.62
CA LEU A 681 22.08 -11.29 14.75
C LEU A 681 23.35 -11.59 15.57
N LYS A 682 23.56 -10.88 16.68
CA LYS A 682 24.68 -11.12 17.59
C LYS A 682 24.59 -12.51 18.24
N ARG A 683 23.39 -12.94 18.61
CA ARG A 683 23.16 -14.32 19.04
C ARG A 683 23.45 -15.30 17.90
N ALA A 684 22.97 -15.03 16.70
CA ALA A 684 23.19 -15.88 15.54
C ALA A 684 24.71 -16.06 15.22
N LEU A 685 25.55 -15.04 15.41
CA LEU A 685 26.99 -15.14 15.24
C LEU A 685 27.64 -16.19 16.18
N GLN A 686 27.06 -16.42 17.36
CA GLN A 686 27.58 -17.37 18.35
C GLN A 686 27.22 -18.81 18.01
N ALA A 687 26.06 -19.05 17.43
CA ALA A 687 25.52 -20.37 17.14
C ALA A 687 24.53 -20.35 15.97
N PHE A 688 25.02 -19.99 14.77
CA PHE A 688 24.17 -20.04 13.58
C PHE A 688 23.93 -21.48 13.14
N VAL A 689 22.67 -21.91 13.11
CA VAL A 689 22.30 -23.24 12.67
C VAL A 689 22.16 -23.21 11.13
N MET A 690 23.16 -23.82 10.45
CA MET A 690 23.25 -23.85 8.98
C MET A 690 22.67 -25.12 8.35
N ASP A 691 22.47 -26.19 9.13
CA ASP A 691 21.99 -27.48 8.62
C ASP A 691 20.55 -27.45 8.08
N GLY A 692 19.82 -26.35 8.33
CA GLY A 692 18.44 -26.18 7.87
C GLY A 692 18.11 -24.72 7.64
N ASP A 693 17.10 -24.50 6.81
CA ASP A 693 16.70 -23.15 6.40
C ASP A 693 15.88 -22.39 7.47
N MET A 694 15.45 -23.06 8.56
CA MET A 694 14.47 -22.49 9.50
C MET A 694 15.00 -21.27 10.26
N HIS A 695 16.29 -21.27 10.64
CA HIS A 695 16.93 -20.13 11.29
C HIS A 695 16.95 -18.91 10.37
N VAL A 696 17.27 -19.12 9.09
CA VAL A 696 17.28 -18.05 8.07
C VAL A 696 15.89 -17.50 7.83
N PHE A 697 14.86 -18.36 7.70
CA PHE A 697 13.48 -17.90 7.55
C PHE A 697 13.01 -17.08 8.75
N TYR A 698 13.39 -17.49 9.95
CA TYR A 698 13.13 -16.69 11.15
C TYR A 698 13.79 -15.31 11.06
N MET A 699 15.08 -15.24 10.69
CA MET A 699 15.82 -13.99 10.57
C MET A 699 15.25 -13.08 9.47
N PHE A 700 14.77 -13.64 8.37
CA PHE A 700 14.20 -12.89 7.26
C PHE A 700 12.72 -12.52 7.42
N THR A 701 12.06 -13.01 8.45
CA THR A 701 10.67 -12.66 8.73
C THR A 701 10.55 -11.20 9.17
N PRO A 702 9.80 -10.35 8.42
CA PRO A 702 9.65 -8.94 8.73
C PRO A 702 8.92 -8.73 10.07
N LEU A 703 9.45 -7.83 10.91
CA LEU A 703 8.93 -7.60 12.25
C LEU A 703 7.48 -7.12 12.24
N GLN A 704 7.15 -6.17 11.36
CA GLN A 704 5.79 -5.61 11.25
C GLN A 704 4.77 -6.64 10.73
N ALA A 705 5.16 -7.47 9.75
CA ALA A 705 4.28 -8.54 9.25
C ALA A 705 4.03 -9.59 10.34
N ALA A 706 5.07 -9.96 11.08
CA ALA A 706 4.95 -10.90 12.20
C ALA A 706 4.05 -10.35 13.32
N ALA A 707 4.18 -9.06 13.67
CA ALA A 707 3.38 -8.42 14.70
C ALA A 707 1.87 -8.51 14.44
N GLN A 708 1.47 -8.47 13.16
CA GLN A 708 0.06 -8.59 12.74
C GLN A 708 -0.44 -10.03 12.65
N THR A 709 0.45 -11.03 12.79
CA THR A 709 0.11 -12.44 12.64
C THR A 709 -0.60 -12.96 13.90
N GLN A 710 -1.78 -13.55 13.70
CA GLN A 710 -2.46 -14.32 14.74
C GLN A 710 -2.00 -15.77 14.69
N ILE A 711 -1.55 -16.30 15.84
CA ILE A 711 -1.06 -17.67 15.95
C ILE A 711 -2.23 -18.64 16.12
N ASP A 712 -2.33 -19.62 15.23
CA ASP A 712 -3.19 -20.80 15.43
C ASP A 712 -2.34 -21.87 16.16
N TRP A 713 -2.49 -21.95 17.47
CA TRP A 713 -1.63 -22.77 18.32
C TRP A 713 -1.64 -24.26 17.97
N PRO A 714 -2.80 -24.89 17.64
CA PRO A 714 -2.80 -26.27 17.14
C PRO A 714 -1.96 -26.45 15.89
N THR A 715 -2.12 -25.57 14.90
CA THR A 715 -1.30 -25.58 13.68
C THR A 715 0.16 -25.35 14.00
N PHE A 716 0.51 -24.48 14.94
CA PHE A 716 1.90 -24.22 15.31
C PHE A 716 2.56 -25.46 15.94
N ARG A 717 1.85 -26.16 16.83
CA ARG A 717 2.33 -27.43 17.38
C ARG A 717 2.58 -28.45 16.28
N ASP A 718 1.60 -28.67 15.40
CA ASP A 718 1.71 -29.64 14.31
C ASP A 718 2.87 -29.30 13.35
N LEU A 719 3.17 -28.00 13.16
CA LEU A 719 4.34 -27.53 12.39
C LEU A 719 5.66 -27.84 13.09
N LEU A 720 5.74 -27.69 14.42
CA LEU A 720 6.93 -28.05 15.19
C LEU A 720 7.23 -29.54 15.04
N ASP A 721 6.22 -30.39 15.02
CA ASP A 721 6.38 -31.84 14.84
C ASP A 721 6.88 -32.22 13.43
N THR A 722 6.80 -31.32 12.45
CA THR A 722 7.36 -31.51 11.09
C THR A 722 8.82 -31.13 10.95
N LEU A 723 9.42 -30.55 11.99
CA LEU A 723 10.83 -30.14 11.94
C LEU A 723 11.77 -31.31 12.18
N ASP A 724 12.91 -31.23 11.53
CA ASP A 724 14.10 -32.05 11.88
C ASP A 724 14.77 -31.51 13.14
N ASP A 725 15.75 -32.26 13.65
CA ASP A 725 16.50 -31.86 14.85
C ASP A 725 17.20 -30.51 14.69
N SER A 726 17.59 -30.15 13.47
CA SER A 726 18.22 -28.87 13.15
C SER A 726 17.22 -27.71 13.28
N GLY A 727 16.03 -27.87 12.72
CA GLY A 727 14.96 -26.88 12.81
C GLY A 727 14.48 -26.67 14.26
N ILE A 728 14.38 -27.75 15.03
CA ILE A 728 14.04 -27.68 16.47
C ILE A 728 15.11 -26.90 17.24
N ARG A 729 16.39 -27.23 17.03
CA ARG A 729 17.53 -26.51 17.66
C ARG A 729 17.49 -25.01 17.28
N ALA A 730 17.26 -24.69 16.01
CA ALA A 730 17.18 -23.31 15.55
C ALA A 730 16.08 -22.53 16.28
N LEU A 731 14.88 -23.11 16.41
CA LEU A 731 13.77 -22.46 17.09
C LEU A 731 13.98 -22.35 18.61
N GLN A 732 14.55 -23.37 19.25
CA GLN A 732 14.92 -23.30 20.65
C GLN A 732 15.99 -22.24 20.92
N PHE A 733 16.95 -22.09 20.01
CA PHE A 733 17.99 -21.07 20.10
C PHE A 733 17.44 -19.65 20.05
N VAL A 734 16.45 -19.40 19.22
CA VAL A 734 15.79 -18.07 19.16
C VAL A 734 14.75 -17.87 20.29
N GLY A 735 14.54 -18.85 21.15
CA GLY A 735 13.69 -18.73 22.34
C GLY A 735 12.29 -19.34 22.22
N VAL A 736 12.02 -20.15 21.20
CA VAL A 736 10.74 -20.89 21.08
C VAL A 736 10.81 -22.17 21.91
N ASN A 737 9.95 -22.29 22.90
CA ASN A 737 9.83 -23.48 23.76
C ASN A 737 8.61 -24.30 23.34
N PRO A 738 8.79 -25.57 22.85
CA PRO A 738 7.68 -26.45 22.49
C PRO A 738 6.70 -26.72 23.64
N GLY A 739 7.20 -26.78 24.88
CA GLY A 739 6.35 -26.93 26.07
C GLY A 739 5.39 -25.74 26.27
N PHE A 740 5.86 -24.54 26.01
CA PHE A 740 4.99 -23.34 26.02
C PHE A 740 3.91 -23.41 24.94
N VAL A 741 4.27 -23.83 23.72
CA VAL A 741 3.29 -24.00 22.63
C VAL A 741 2.20 -25.00 23.03
N ASN A 742 2.59 -26.14 23.62
CA ASN A 742 1.65 -27.13 24.11
C ASN A 742 0.72 -26.56 25.21
N SER A 743 1.26 -25.77 26.13
CA SER A 743 0.45 -25.12 27.18
C SER A 743 -0.56 -24.14 26.58
N MET A 744 -0.19 -23.40 25.54
CA MET A 744 -1.09 -22.48 24.83
C MET A 744 -2.20 -23.23 24.07
N VAL A 745 -1.88 -24.40 23.47
CA VAL A 745 -2.91 -25.26 22.85
C VAL A 745 -3.91 -25.74 23.88
N GLN A 746 -3.45 -26.16 25.07
CA GLN A 746 -4.33 -26.67 26.14
C GLN A 746 -5.18 -25.59 26.79
N SER A 747 -4.60 -24.42 27.02
CA SER A 747 -5.27 -23.31 27.71
C SER A 747 -6.21 -22.51 26.81
N GLY A 748 -6.01 -22.51 25.50
CA GLY A 748 -6.73 -21.64 24.56
C GLY A 748 -6.42 -20.15 24.80
N ALA A 749 -5.37 -19.82 25.55
CA ALA A 749 -5.04 -18.45 25.91
C ALA A 749 -4.46 -17.66 24.73
N SER A 750 -4.51 -16.33 24.80
CA SER A 750 -3.79 -15.43 23.92
C SER A 750 -2.45 -15.01 24.56
N LEU A 751 -1.49 -14.61 23.73
CA LEU A 751 -0.24 -14.02 24.23
C LEU A 751 -0.54 -12.74 25.01
N LYS A 752 0.09 -12.61 26.16
CA LYS A 752 0.05 -11.39 26.98
C LYS A 752 1.17 -10.45 26.51
N GLU A 753 0.93 -9.17 26.59
CA GLU A 753 1.86 -8.12 26.18
C GLU A 753 1.88 -6.97 27.22
N ASP A 754 1.73 -7.33 28.51
CA ASP A 754 1.62 -6.36 29.60
C ASP A 754 3.00 -5.90 30.10
N THR A 755 4.05 -6.68 29.88
CA THR A 755 5.44 -6.35 30.26
C THR A 755 6.39 -6.38 29.07
N PRO A 756 7.53 -5.67 29.11
CA PRO A 756 8.53 -5.69 28.02
C PRO A 756 9.01 -7.10 27.66
N GLU A 757 9.17 -7.99 28.64
CA GLU A 757 9.56 -9.38 28.41
C GLU A 757 8.47 -10.15 27.66
N GLN A 758 7.20 -9.96 28.04
CA GLN A 758 6.05 -10.57 27.35
C GLN A 758 5.90 -10.06 25.92
N VAL A 759 6.11 -8.76 25.68
CA VAL A 759 6.14 -8.19 24.34
C VAL A 759 7.25 -8.82 23.49
N THR A 760 8.44 -8.97 24.05
CA THR A 760 9.57 -9.63 23.37
C THR A 760 9.26 -11.10 23.09
N GLN A 761 8.70 -11.82 24.04
CA GLN A 761 8.27 -13.19 23.87
C GLN A 761 7.21 -13.33 22.77
N ALA A 762 6.18 -12.48 22.80
CA ALA A 762 5.13 -12.46 21.78
C ALA A 762 5.70 -12.20 20.37
N ARG A 763 6.66 -11.27 20.25
CA ARG A 763 7.39 -10.97 19.02
C ARG A 763 8.12 -12.22 18.49
N ILE A 764 8.82 -12.96 19.34
CA ILE A 764 9.55 -14.18 18.97
C ILE A 764 8.59 -15.26 18.44
N TYR A 765 7.51 -15.57 19.18
CA TYR A 765 6.58 -16.62 18.78
C TYR A 765 5.81 -16.29 17.50
N ARG A 766 5.33 -15.05 17.34
CA ARG A 766 4.69 -14.59 16.10
C ARG A 766 5.64 -14.66 14.91
N ARG A 767 6.90 -14.27 15.12
CA ARG A 767 7.94 -14.29 14.10
C ARG A 767 8.27 -15.73 13.68
N ALA A 768 8.42 -16.64 14.62
CA ALA A 768 8.65 -18.07 14.38
C ALA A 768 7.47 -18.70 13.60
N TYR A 769 6.23 -18.42 14.01
CA TYR A 769 5.04 -18.91 13.30
C TYR A 769 4.96 -18.37 11.87
N THR A 770 5.31 -17.10 11.66
CA THR A 770 5.36 -16.49 10.33
C THR A 770 6.50 -17.07 9.48
N ALA A 771 7.62 -17.44 10.08
CA ALA A 771 8.75 -18.08 9.38
C ALA A 771 8.38 -19.41 8.73
N PHE A 772 7.46 -20.18 9.32
CA PHE A 772 6.92 -21.38 8.69
C PHE A 772 6.16 -21.09 7.39
N GLN A 773 5.46 -19.96 7.31
CA GLN A 773 4.77 -19.54 6.09
C GLN A 773 5.78 -19.23 4.97
N LEU A 774 6.90 -18.60 5.31
CA LEU A 774 8.01 -18.35 4.37
C LEU A 774 8.70 -19.64 3.94
N ARG A 775 8.91 -20.58 4.87
CA ARG A 775 9.45 -21.92 4.56
C ARG A 775 8.57 -22.64 3.54
N ASP A 776 7.26 -22.67 3.77
CA ASP A 776 6.34 -23.32 2.86
C ASP A 776 6.35 -22.66 1.46
N LEU A 777 6.44 -21.33 1.40
CA LEU A 777 6.60 -20.59 0.14
C LEU A 777 7.90 -20.94 -0.59
N SER A 778 9.03 -20.98 0.14
CA SER A 778 10.33 -21.34 -0.42
C SER A 778 10.38 -22.80 -0.91
N ASN A 779 9.57 -23.66 -0.29
CA ASN A 779 9.40 -25.05 -0.71
C ASN A 779 8.39 -25.23 -1.85
N GLU A 780 7.97 -24.14 -2.48
CA GLU A 780 7.03 -24.13 -3.61
C GLU A 780 5.65 -24.73 -3.28
N VAL A 781 5.23 -24.72 -2.00
CA VAL A 781 3.87 -25.13 -1.63
C VAL A 781 2.88 -24.18 -2.27
N PRO A 782 1.84 -24.67 -2.95
CA PRO A 782 0.85 -23.81 -3.60
C PRO A 782 0.16 -22.85 -2.64
N LEU A 783 -0.03 -21.58 -3.04
CA LEU A 783 -0.65 -20.52 -2.22
C LEU A 783 -2.01 -20.94 -1.61
N PRO A 784 -2.92 -21.64 -2.32
CA PRO A 784 -4.16 -22.09 -1.73
C PRO A 784 -3.98 -23.08 -0.56
N VAL A 785 -2.95 -23.93 -0.62
CA VAL A 785 -2.62 -24.88 0.44
C VAL A 785 -2.10 -24.16 1.66
N ILE A 786 -1.17 -23.21 1.47
CA ILE A 786 -0.65 -22.36 2.55
C ILE A 786 -1.81 -21.56 3.19
N SER A 787 -2.63 -20.92 2.36
CA SER A 787 -3.80 -20.16 2.81
C SER A 787 -4.75 -21.00 3.69
N SER A 788 -5.02 -22.24 3.28
CA SER A 788 -5.87 -23.15 4.05
C SER A 788 -5.21 -23.61 5.35
N ARG A 789 -3.91 -23.95 5.31
CA ARG A 789 -3.15 -24.41 6.49
C ARG A 789 -3.08 -23.37 7.59
N TYR A 790 -2.75 -22.14 7.23
CA TYR A 790 -2.57 -21.04 8.21
C TYR A 790 -3.84 -20.20 8.41
N LYS A 791 -4.94 -20.51 7.72
CA LYS A 791 -6.22 -19.76 7.75
C LYS A 791 -6.05 -18.26 7.43
N ILE A 792 -5.14 -17.95 6.52
CA ILE A 792 -4.83 -16.56 6.10
C ILE A 792 -5.10 -16.36 4.61
N PRO A 793 -5.50 -15.15 4.20
CA PRO A 793 -5.77 -14.85 2.80
C PRO A 793 -4.53 -14.98 1.92
N ARG A 794 -4.70 -15.45 0.67
CA ARG A 794 -3.62 -15.64 -0.32
C ARG A 794 -2.82 -14.37 -0.60
N GLY A 795 -3.49 -13.22 -0.68
CA GLY A 795 -2.82 -11.92 -0.86
C GLY A 795 -1.93 -11.53 0.31
N THR A 796 -2.29 -11.91 1.54
CA THR A 796 -1.45 -11.68 2.72
C THR A 796 -0.15 -12.45 2.63
N ILE A 797 -0.19 -13.71 2.17
CA ILE A 797 1.01 -14.54 1.95
C ILE A 797 1.89 -13.93 0.86
N GLN A 798 1.30 -13.48 -0.23
CA GLN A 798 2.03 -12.82 -1.33
C GLN A 798 2.70 -11.51 -0.86
N THR A 799 2.00 -10.73 -0.04
CA THR A 799 2.54 -9.50 0.55
C THR A 799 3.69 -9.80 1.51
N LEU A 800 3.55 -10.86 2.34
CA LEU A 800 4.62 -11.33 3.22
C LEU A 800 5.89 -11.69 2.43
N ALA A 801 5.77 -12.42 1.33
CA ALA A 801 6.89 -12.75 0.46
C ALA A 801 7.59 -11.49 -0.08
N GLN A 802 6.81 -10.50 -0.55
CA GLN A 802 7.35 -9.22 -1.06
C GLN A 802 8.05 -8.40 0.03
N GLN A 803 7.48 -8.32 1.24
CA GLN A 803 8.08 -7.62 2.38
C GLN A 803 9.35 -8.31 2.86
N CYS A 804 9.37 -9.65 2.84
CA CYS A 804 10.52 -10.46 3.23
C CYS A 804 11.76 -10.12 2.39
N HIS A 805 11.63 -9.92 1.08
CA HIS A 805 12.76 -9.55 0.20
C HIS A 805 13.40 -8.22 0.62
N GLY A 806 12.57 -7.21 0.92
CA GLY A 806 13.06 -5.91 1.38
C GLY A 806 13.76 -5.99 2.73
N PHE A 807 13.18 -6.75 3.64
CA PHE A 807 13.70 -6.94 4.99
C PHE A 807 15.01 -7.75 4.98
N ALA A 808 15.07 -8.84 4.20
CA ALA A 808 16.28 -9.65 4.01
C ALA A 808 17.45 -8.80 3.44
N ALA A 809 17.17 -7.96 2.42
CA ALA A 809 18.16 -7.04 1.89
C ALA A 809 18.65 -6.03 2.95
N GLY A 810 17.77 -5.56 3.84
CA GLY A 810 18.13 -4.74 4.98
C GLY A 810 19.07 -5.47 5.95
N ILE A 811 18.76 -6.71 6.30
CA ILE A 811 19.61 -7.54 7.19
C ILE A 811 20.99 -7.77 6.59
N VAL A 812 21.09 -8.08 5.30
CA VAL A 812 22.38 -8.27 4.63
C VAL A 812 23.22 -6.99 4.71
N LYS A 813 22.62 -5.83 4.38
CA LYS A 813 23.31 -4.54 4.51
C LYS A 813 23.72 -4.23 5.95
N PHE A 814 22.89 -4.57 6.92
CA PHE A 814 23.20 -4.44 8.33
C PHE A 814 24.45 -5.24 8.68
N CYS A 815 24.50 -6.53 8.32
CA CYS A 815 25.66 -7.40 8.55
C CYS A 815 26.92 -6.88 7.87
N GLN A 816 26.80 -6.37 6.62
CA GLN A 816 27.92 -5.78 5.89
C GLN A 816 28.49 -4.55 6.62
N ARG A 817 27.63 -3.64 7.09
CA ARG A 817 28.07 -2.45 7.84
C ARG A 817 28.65 -2.78 9.21
N MET A 818 28.17 -3.85 9.85
CA MET A 818 28.75 -4.36 11.11
C MET A 818 30.06 -5.12 10.92
N GLY A 819 30.51 -5.36 9.68
CA GLY A 819 31.72 -6.14 9.40
C GLY A 819 31.54 -7.64 9.58
N TRP A 820 30.31 -8.15 9.62
CA TRP A 820 29.98 -9.56 9.75
C TRP A 820 29.90 -10.24 8.37
N GLY A 821 31.03 -10.22 7.65
CA GLY A 821 31.10 -10.63 6.25
C GLY A 821 30.63 -12.06 5.98
N MET A 822 31.03 -13.04 6.81
CA MET A 822 30.61 -14.43 6.66
C MET A 822 29.08 -14.58 6.79
N LEU A 823 28.48 -13.96 7.81
CA LEU A 823 27.04 -14.00 8.00
C LEU A 823 26.31 -13.28 6.86
N ALA A 824 26.84 -12.13 6.42
CA ALA A 824 26.31 -11.39 5.28
C ALA A 824 26.28 -12.24 4.01
N ALA A 825 27.35 -12.96 3.68
CA ALA A 825 27.44 -13.81 2.49
C ALA A 825 26.44 -14.96 2.52
N VAL A 826 26.31 -15.65 3.66
CA VAL A 826 25.34 -16.74 3.84
C VAL A 826 23.91 -16.23 3.68
N LEU A 827 23.58 -15.11 4.32
CA LEU A 827 22.24 -14.53 4.25
C LEU A 827 21.94 -13.97 2.85
N ASP A 828 22.94 -13.45 2.14
CA ASP A 828 22.76 -12.93 0.78
C ASP A 828 22.41 -14.05 -0.21
N HIS A 829 23.12 -15.19 -0.15
CA HIS A 829 22.78 -16.36 -0.93
C HIS A 829 21.34 -16.86 -0.68
N MET A 830 20.93 -16.88 0.58
CA MET A 830 19.55 -17.29 0.93
C MET A 830 18.49 -16.25 0.52
N ARG A 831 18.84 -14.96 0.53
CA ARG A 831 17.97 -13.91 -0.02
C ARG A 831 17.68 -14.13 -1.48
N ASP A 832 18.69 -14.47 -2.29
CA ASP A 832 18.53 -14.73 -3.71
C ASP A 832 17.62 -15.93 -3.98
N ARG A 833 17.69 -16.98 -3.14
CA ARG A 833 16.74 -18.11 -3.20
C ARG A 833 15.29 -17.68 -2.94
N LEU A 834 15.08 -16.85 -1.94
CA LEU A 834 13.74 -16.31 -1.63
C LEU A 834 13.23 -15.39 -2.76
N GLU A 835 14.09 -14.56 -3.32
CA GLU A 835 13.72 -13.67 -4.43
C GLU A 835 13.33 -14.43 -5.68
N ALA A 836 14.07 -15.50 -6.00
CA ALA A 836 13.76 -16.39 -7.11
C ALA A 836 12.44 -17.17 -6.90
N GLY A 837 12.01 -17.35 -5.63
CA GLY A 837 10.88 -18.22 -5.27
C GLY A 837 11.10 -19.64 -5.81
N ALA A 838 12.34 -20.12 -5.77
CA ALA A 838 12.76 -21.36 -6.36
C ALA A 838 13.73 -22.10 -5.42
N ARG A 839 13.80 -23.41 -5.56
CA ARG A 839 14.82 -24.20 -4.89
C ARG A 839 16.22 -23.85 -5.39
N ALA A 840 17.24 -24.14 -4.60
CA ALA A 840 18.63 -23.84 -4.93
C ALA A 840 19.06 -24.34 -6.33
N ASP A 841 18.54 -25.51 -6.75
CA ASP A 841 18.82 -26.14 -8.03
C ASP A 841 18.21 -25.43 -9.27
N LEU A 842 17.37 -24.43 -9.07
CA LEU A 842 16.72 -23.64 -10.12
C LEU A 842 17.12 -22.14 -10.09
N LEU A 843 17.99 -21.78 -9.17
CA LEU A 843 18.30 -20.36 -8.87
C LEU A 843 18.90 -19.66 -10.08
N GLU A 844 19.88 -20.26 -10.75
CA GLU A 844 20.52 -19.69 -11.95
C GLU A 844 19.53 -19.40 -13.06
N MET A 845 18.64 -20.34 -13.37
CA MET A 845 17.62 -20.15 -14.37
C MET A 845 16.55 -19.14 -13.96
N ALA A 846 16.24 -19.05 -12.67
CA ALA A 846 15.24 -18.10 -12.15
C ALA A 846 15.73 -16.63 -12.18
N GLN A 847 17.04 -16.39 -12.34
CA GLN A 847 17.61 -15.06 -12.58
C GLN A 847 17.32 -14.53 -13.98
N VAL A 848 16.99 -15.40 -14.94
CA VAL A 848 16.70 -15.02 -16.31
C VAL A 848 15.39 -14.22 -16.39
N THR A 849 15.38 -13.16 -17.16
CA THR A 849 14.22 -12.28 -17.35
C THR A 849 13.00 -13.10 -17.82
N TYR A 850 11.85 -12.90 -17.19
CA TYR A 850 10.59 -13.63 -17.40
C TYR A 850 10.59 -15.12 -16.99
N VAL A 851 11.65 -15.63 -16.40
CA VAL A 851 11.70 -16.98 -15.83
C VAL A 851 11.52 -16.86 -14.32
N LYS A 852 10.43 -17.39 -13.78
CA LYS A 852 10.17 -17.55 -12.33
C LYS A 852 10.32 -19.02 -11.95
N GLY A 853 10.38 -19.34 -10.66
CA GLY A 853 10.61 -20.71 -10.15
C GLY A 853 9.81 -21.79 -10.89
N TRP A 854 8.50 -21.62 -11.05
CA TRP A 854 7.66 -22.55 -11.82
C TRP A 854 8.07 -22.68 -13.30
N THR A 855 8.40 -21.56 -13.97
CA THR A 855 8.86 -21.58 -15.36
C THR A 855 10.25 -22.23 -15.47
N ALA A 856 11.14 -21.96 -14.50
CA ALA A 856 12.46 -22.59 -14.42
C ALA A 856 12.33 -24.10 -14.28
N ARG A 857 11.41 -24.57 -13.42
CA ARG A 857 11.11 -25.99 -13.26
C ARG A 857 10.63 -26.65 -14.55
N LEU A 858 9.64 -26.02 -15.20
CA LEU A 858 9.13 -26.53 -16.48
C LEU A 858 10.21 -26.55 -17.57
N LEU A 859 11.07 -25.54 -17.64
CA LEU A 859 12.21 -25.51 -18.57
C LEU A 859 13.15 -26.67 -18.28
N ARG A 860 13.53 -26.89 -17.02
CA ARG A 860 14.40 -27.99 -16.61
C ARG A 860 13.80 -29.37 -16.92
N ASP A 861 12.51 -29.56 -16.62
CA ASP A 861 11.81 -30.83 -16.87
C ASP A 861 11.67 -31.13 -18.37
N ASN A 862 11.74 -30.08 -19.22
CA ASN A 862 11.70 -30.20 -20.69
C ASN A 862 13.09 -30.08 -21.36
N GLY A 863 14.17 -30.30 -20.64
CA GLY A 863 15.51 -30.48 -21.20
C GLY A 863 16.47 -29.31 -21.04
N PHE A 864 16.01 -28.10 -20.64
CA PHE A 864 16.86 -26.93 -20.40
C PHE A 864 17.35 -26.97 -18.95
N ARG A 865 18.37 -27.79 -18.67
CA ARG A 865 18.76 -28.16 -17.29
C ARG A 865 19.54 -27.09 -16.52
N ASN A 866 20.18 -26.15 -17.21
CA ASN A 866 21.03 -25.12 -16.64
C ASN A 866 20.97 -23.84 -17.50
N LEU A 867 21.60 -22.78 -17.01
CA LEU A 867 21.66 -21.47 -17.68
C LEU A 867 22.28 -21.55 -19.06
N ARG A 868 23.36 -22.33 -19.22
CA ARG A 868 24.03 -22.55 -20.50
C ARG A 868 23.11 -23.18 -21.56
N ALA A 869 22.39 -24.23 -21.17
CA ALA A 869 21.45 -24.89 -22.07
C ALA A 869 20.31 -23.95 -22.52
N LEU A 870 19.94 -22.99 -21.68
CA LEU A 870 18.95 -21.98 -22.00
C LEU A 870 19.52 -20.84 -22.86
N ALA A 871 20.81 -20.51 -22.66
CA ALA A 871 21.53 -19.52 -23.46
C ALA A 871 21.78 -20.00 -24.90
N GLU A 872 22.10 -21.28 -25.07
CA GLU A 872 22.36 -21.93 -26.36
C GLU A 872 21.08 -22.36 -27.10
N ALA A 873 19.88 -22.22 -26.50
CA ALA A 873 18.61 -22.70 -27.04
C ALA A 873 18.07 -21.85 -28.19
N ASP A 874 17.45 -22.50 -29.22
CA ASP A 874 16.61 -21.74 -30.16
C ASP A 874 15.35 -21.23 -29.45
N PRO A 875 15.03 -19.94 -29.56
CA PRO A 875 13.79 -19.40 -29.00
C PRO A 875 12.52 -20.19 -29.36
N LYS A 876 12.50 -20.82 -30.53
CA LYS A 876 11.40 -21.66 -31.01
C LYS A 876 11.19 -22.90 -30.16
N ASP A 877 12.28 -23.49 -29.64
CA ASP A 877 12.20 -24.69 -28.77
C ASP A 877 11.67 -24.40 -27.37
N ILE A 878 11.80 -23.15 -26.93
CA ILE A 878 11.27 -22.66 -25.65
C ILE A 878 9.75 -22.41 -25.74
N VAL A 879 9.22 -22.02 -26.90
CA VAL A 879 7.80 -21.71 -27.09
C VAL A 879 6.86 -22.83 -26.65
N PRO A 880 7.10 -24.13 -26.96
CA PRO A 880 6.28 -25.23 -26.46
C PRO A 880 6.21 -25.27 -24.93
N VAL A 881 7.34 -25.07 -24.26
CA VAL A 881 7.41 -25.04 -22.77
C VAL A 881 6.66 -23.83 -22.21
N LEU A 882 6.79 -22.66 -22.84
CA LEU A 882 6.02 -21.47 -22.44
C LEU A 882 4.50 -21.65 -22.65
N LYS A 883 4.08 -22.47 -23.60
CA LYS A 883 2.67 -22.86 -23.75
C LYS A 883 2.19 -23.72 -22.60
N MET A 884 3.05 -24.57 -22.02
CA MET A 884 2.75 -25.38 -20.84
C MET A 884 2.61 -24.57 -19.55
N VAL A 885 3.25 -23.38 -19.46
CA VAL A 885 3.07 -22.47 -18.33
C VAL A 885 1.61 -22.02 -18.19
N ASN A 886 0.89 -21.87 -19.33
CA ASN A 886 -0.52 -21.46 -19.37
C ASN A 886 -1.31 -22.29 -20.39
N PRO A 887 -1.58 -23.57 -20.12
CA PRO A 887 -2.18 -24.49 -21.10
C PRO A 887 -3.57 -24.06 -21.56
N ARG A 888 -4.38 -23.49 -20.68
CA ARG A 888 -5.73 -23.01 -20.99
C ARG A 888 -5.76 -21.81 -21.90
N LYS A 889 -4.82 -20.87 -21.73
CA LYS A 889 -4.66 -19.70 -22.61
C LYS A 889 -4.21 -20.16 -24.01
N THR A 890 -3.42 -21.19 -24.07
CA THR A 890 -2.99 -21.84 -25.32
C THR A 890 -4.16 -22.50 -26.04
N GLN A 891 -5.01 -23.26 -25.34
CA GLN A 891 -6.20 -23.90 -25.93
C GLN A 891 -7.23 -22.90 -26.43
N ARG A 892 -7.47 -21.82 -25.72
CA ARG A 892 -8.39 -20.75 -26.11
C ARG A 892 -7.96 -20.04 -27.38
N ASN A 893 -6.69 -19.66 -27.44
CA ASN A 893 -6.16 -18.95 -28.61
C ASN A 893 -6.06 -19.83 -29.85
N GLN A 894 -6.16 -21.15 -29.73
CA GLN A 894 -6.29 -22.08 -30.85
C GLN A 894 -7.67 -22.07 -31.52
N LEU A 895 -8.70 -21.54 -30.84
CA LEU A 895 -10.06 -21.44 -31.37
C LEU A 895 -10.24 -20.29 -32.37
N HIS A 896 -9.35 -19.28 -32.37
CA HIS A 896 -9.36 -18.14 -33.27
C HIS A 896 -8.00 -18.00 -33.99
N PRO A 897 -7.89 -18.29 -35.30
CA PRO A 897 -6.63 -18.33 -36.04
C PRO A 897 -5.77 -17.05 -35.91
N THR A 898 -6.40 -15.88 -36.01
CA THR A 898 -5.71 -14.56 -35.91
C THR A 898 -5.20 -14.25 -34.50
N GLU A 899 -5.87 -14.73 -33.46
CA GLU A 899 -5.43 -14.59 -32.07
C GLU A 899 -4.33 -15.61 -31.73
N ALA A 900 -4.40 -16.80 -32.30
CA ALA A 900 -3.39 -17.84 -32.17
C ALA A 900 -2.04 -17.36 -32.71
N GLU A 901 -2.03 -16.74 -33.89
CA GLU A 901 -0.81 -16.18 -34.49
C GLU A 901 -0.23 -15.03 -33.66
N ARG A 902 -1.07 -14.10 -33.22
CA ARG A 902 -0.62 -13.00 -32.31
C ARG A 902 -0.08 -13.52 -30.98
N TYR A 903 -0.68 -14.55 -30.43
CA TYR A 903 -0.22 -15.17 -29.18
C TYR A 903 1.09 -15.92 -29.39
N ALA A 904 1.22 -16.69 -30.47
CA ALA A 904 2.46 -17.36 -30.82
C ALA A 904 3.61 -16.35 -31.04
N GLY A 905 3.35 -15.24 -31.73
CA GLY A 905 4.30 -14.14 -31.87
C GLY A 905 4.74 -13.53 -30.53
N LYS A 906 3.82 -13.32 -29.59
CA LYS A 906 4.15 -12.84 -28.25
C LYS A 906 4.97 -13.83 -27.42
N LEU A 907 4.70 -15.13 -27.58
CA LEU A 907 5.48 -16.18 -26.91
C LEU A 907 6.88 -16.30 -27.53
N LEU A 908 7.02 -16.14 -28.84
CA LEU A 908 8.30 -16.13 -29.48
C LEU A 908 9.16 -14.93 -29.07
N ALA A 909 8.60 -13.72 -29.07
CA ALA A 909 9.27 -12.53 -28.54
C ALA A 909 9.67 -12.68 -27.06
N LYS A 910 8.84 -13.34 -26.27
CA LYS A 910 9.19 -13.65 -24.87
C LYS A 910 10.34 -14.65 -24.79
N ALA A 911 10.35 -15.68 -25.63
CA ALA A 911 11.43 -16.68 -25.71
C ALA A 911 12.76 -16.03 -26.15
N GLU A 912 12.72 -15.12 -27.11
CA GLU A 912 13.90 -14.35 -27.58
C GLU A 912 14.50 -13.52 -26.41
N ILE A 913 13.66 -12.88 -25.59
CA ILE A 913 14.12 -12.13 -24.42
C ILE A 913 14.72 -13.07 -23.36
N ILE A 914 14.14 -14.24 -23.16
CA ILE A 914 14.65 -15.26 -22.23
C ILE A 914 16.05 -15.70 -22.67
N VAL A 915 16.23 -16.08 -23.94
CA VAL A 915 17.54 -16.51 -24.48
C VAL A 915 18.56 -15.38 -24.41
N ALA A 916 18.20 -14.17 -24.83
CA ALA A 916 19.09 -13.01 -24.76
C ALA A 916 19.51 -12.67 -23.31
N SER A 917 18.59 -12.80 -22.36
CA SER A 917 18.87 -12.60 -20.94
C SER A 917 19.77 -13.70 -20.37
N ALA A 918 19.56 -14.96 -20.77
CA ALA A 918 20.38 -16.08 -20.37
C ALA A 918 21.82 -15.95 -20.91
N ASN A 919 21.97 -15.56 -22.19
CA ASN A 919 23.27 -15.27 -22.79
C ASN A 919 24.04 -14.19 -22.03
N LYS A 920 23.36 -13.08 -21.72
CA LYS A 920 23.99 -11.97 -21.00
C LYS A 920 24.47 -12.38 -19.58
N ILE A 921 23.72 -13.23 -18.90
CA ILE A 921 24.11 -13.73 -17.57
C ILE A 921 25.27 -14.70 -17.72
N TRP A 922 25.20 -15.63 -18.69
CA TRP A 922 26.23 -16.60 -18.97
C TRP A 922 27.57 -15.96 -19.38
N GLU A 923 27.53 -14.95 -20.26
CA GLU A 923 28.74 -14.19 -20.66
C GLU A 923 29.36 -13.48 -19.45
N ARG A 924 28.57 -12.97 -18.54
CA ARG A 924 29.06 -12.34 -17.32
C ARG A 924 29.71 -13.34 -16.35
N GLU A 925 29.12 -14.51 -16.19
CA GLU A 925 29.71 -15.60 -15.38
C GLU A 925 31.05 -16.09 -15.96
N MET A 926 31.10 -16.25 -17.27
CA MET A 926 32.34 -16.64 -17.96
C MET A 926 33.44 -15.58 -17.86
N GLN A 927 33.08 -14.28 -17.86
CA GLN A 927 34.06 -13.20 -17.65
C GLN A 927 34.62 -13.20 -16.23
N VAL A 928 33.77 -13.45 -15.23
CA VAL A 928 34.23 -13.56 -13.83
C VAL A 928 35.17 -14.75 -13.65
N GLU A 929 34.87 -15.92 -14.26
CA GLU A 929 35.76 -17.11 -14.22
C GLU A 929 37.09 -16.90 -14.97
N LEU A 930 37.15 -15.96 -15.93
CA LEU A 930 38.40 -15.64 -16.65
C LEU A 930 39.24 -14.58 -15.92
N ASP A 931 38.61 -13.78 -15.07
CA ASP A 931 39.29 -12.74 -14.27
C ASP A 931 39.79 -13.29 -12.90
N GLU A 932 39.34 -14.49 -12.45
CA GLU A 932 39.86 -15.25 -11.31
C GLU A 932 40.99 -16.21 -11.76
#